data_c402f1f57de3d26f0b5c70b873dbeec3
#
_entry.id   c402f1f57de3d26f0b5c70b873dbeec3
#
_cell.length_a   1.000
_cell.length_b   1.000
_cell.length_c   1.000
_cell.angle_alpha   90.00
_cell.angle_beta   90.00
_cell.angle_gamma   90.00
#
_symmetry.space_group_name_H-M   'P 1'
#
loop_
_entity.id
_entity.type
_entity.pdbx_description
1 polymer ?
#
loop_
_entity_poly.entity_id
_entity_poly.type
_entity_poly.pdbx_seq_one_letter_code
_entity_poly.pdbx_strand_id
1 'polypeptide(L)'
;MGSITEDMMSILEGDTDVLAHYGIPRRSGRYPWGSGEDPYQHSRDFLGRVEELRKQGFTYTDEKGNKYTGDTAIAKSMGLSTTQFRTELGLAKDERRALDVARAKSLKEDGLGATEIGKKMGLSESTVRSLLNADSEARMLQAKNTAEFLKKQIEEKGMIDVGGEVNRELNISPEKMQQALYLLEREGYPVYGGRIDQVTNPGKKTTVKVLCPPGTEHSEIYEAFKEGKVSSLMEYTSHDGGETFDKFVYPKSLDSKRLMIRYKEDGGIDMDGIVELRRGVADLSLGESKYSQVRILVDGDRYIKGMAIYSDNMPDGYDIVFNTNKSKDVPMRDVLKKIKNDPDNPFGSLIKPKGQSYYIDADGNKQLSLINKTREEGDWTEWADALPSQFLSKQSITLARKQLNLAAADKQNEFDSICSLTNPTVKKYYLQKFADECDASAVNLKAAALPGQKYHVIIPINTLKDNEVYAPGYESGTQLALIRYPHGGTFEIPILTVNNKNKNGRTIIGTDSIDAVGINKKIADRLSGADFDGDTVMCIPTHDKAGKVKIKSTNELEGLKGFDPKDSYGYDTKTVDSDGKEHYYRNGKEYRIMKNTGTQMGVISNLITDMTLAGASNDELAAAVRHSMVVIDAEKHHLDYKQSEIDNNVSALHKKYQGKATGGAATIISKAKGQQSVVKRQGSPIIDPETGKVSYKIADDAYYEAPKVDKRTGEVKTITKARLQKSTKMAEADDAYELVSPARHKMELVYADYANTMKSMANQARKEMMSTGKVAYSATANKTYKAEVDSLKRKLNDALLNAPRERAAQLKANAEVERKIRSVMEENPGMSRKEAAKTIDPKKTGQQALSRYRTEVGSISRKDRSIKITDSEWAAIQAGAVSENILTKILNNTDPDSLRQRAMPKASSSLSTAQVNTIKAMRASNYTLAEIANKMGVPTSTVSNYLKGEN
;
A
#
# COMPACT_ATOMS: atom_id res chain seq x y z
N MET A 1 -28.20 -21.57 -15.66
CA MET A 1 -28.22 -21.03 -17.05
C MET A 1 -29.57 -21.30 -17.76
N GLY A 2 -30.41 -22.21 -17.28
CA GLY A 2 -31.68 -22.55 -17.96
C GLY A 2 -32.82 -21.54 -17.83
N SER A 3 -33.00 -20.91 -16.67
CA SER A 3 -34.29 -20.22 -16.39
C SER A 3 -34.45 -18.86 -17.09
N ILE A 4 -33.41 -18.07 -17.26
CA ILE A 4 -33.52 -16.70 -17.81
C ILE A 4 -33.56 -16.70 -19.34
N THR A 5 -32.89 -17.64 -19.98
CA THR A 5 -33.00 -17.86 -21.44
C THR A 5 -34.39 -18.41 -21.81
N GLU A 6 -34.95 -19.26 -20.95
CA GLU A 6 -36.31 -19.77 -21.10
C GLU A 6 -37.35 -18.68 -20.87
N ASP A 7 -37.22 -17.84 -19.86
CA ASP A 7 -38.12 -16.71 -19.62
C ASP A 7 -38.05 -15.66 -20.75
N MET A 8 -36.85 -15.38 -21.30
CA MET A 8 -36.71 -14.47 -22.44
C MET A 8 -37.22 -15.07 -23.74
N MET A 9 -37.11 -16.37 -23.94
CA MET A 9 -37.66 -17.06 -25.13
C MET A 9 -39.18 -17.13 -25.05
N SER A 10 -39.76 -17.37 -23.85
CA SER A 10 -41.22 -17.34 -23.66
C SER A 10 -41.84 -15.97 -23.96
N ILE A 11 -41.12 -14.87 -23.61
CA ILE A 11 -41.50 -13.49 -23.97
C ILE A 11 -41.48 -13.28 -25.48
N LEU A 12 -40.56 -13.93 -26.22
CA LEU A 12 -40.43 -13.83 -27.68
C LEU A 12 -41.46 -14.68 -28.40
N GLU A 13 -41.95 -15.77 -27.79
CA GLU A 13 -42.97 -16.67 -28.35
C GLU A 13 -44.41 -16.22 -28.06
N GLY A 14 -44.64 -15.11 -27.35
CA GLY A 14 -45.98 -14.55 -27.09
C GLY A 14 -46.71 -15.18 -25.92
N ASP A 15 -46.03 -15.85 -25.00
CA ASP A 15 -46.60 -16.40 -23.78
C ASP A 15 -46.75 -15.29 -22.74
N THR A 16 -48.03 -14.91 -22.48
CA THR A 16 -48.41 -13.67 -21.79
C THR A 16 -48.31 -13.69 -20.28
N ASP A 17 -47.83 -14.75 -19.67
CA ASP A 17 -47.81 -14.90 -18.21
C ASP A 17 -46.52 -14.50 -17.49
N VAL A 18 -45.42 -14.10 -18.21
CA VAL A 18 -44.16 -13.68 -17.62
C VAL A 18 -43.85 -12.21 -17.91
N LEU A 19 -44.71 -11.32 -17.43
CA LEU A 19 -44.40 -9.87 -17.37
C LEU A 19 -43.72 -9.53 -16.08
N ALA A 20 -42.40 -9.36 -16.15
CA ALA A 20 -41.65 -8.75 -15.02
C ALA A 20 -42.04 -7.28 -14.90
N HIS A 21 -42.93 -6.96 -13.98
CA HIS A 21 -43.37 -5.61 -13.71
C HIS A 21 -42.33 -4.81 -12.93
N TYR A 22 -41.71 -3.85 -13.56
CA TYR A 22 -40.77 -2.90 -12.92
C TYR A 22 -41.52 -1.59 -12.67
N GLY A 23 -41.69 -1.20 -11.38
CA GLY A 23 -42.30 0.05 -10.98
C GLY A 23 -43.09 -0.10 -9.67
N ILE A 24 -43.34 1.05 -9.01
CA ILE A 24 -44.17 1.09 -7.80
C ILE A 24 -45.62 1.17 -8.23
N PRO A 25 -46.51 0.24 -7.79
CA PRO A 25 -47.93 0.33 -8.09
C PRO A 25 -48.51 1.67 -7.55
N ARG A 26 -49.39 2.31 -8.33
CA ARG A 26 -50.19 3.43 -7.81
C ARG A 26 -51.12 2.92 -6.69
N ARG A 27 -51.67 3.84 -5.89
CA ARG A 27 -52.68 3.52 -4.86
C ARG A 27 -53.88 2.72 -5.43
N SER A 28 -54.12 2.74 -6.74
CA SER A 28 -55.08 1.91 -7.45
C SER A 28 -54.61 0.50 -7.78
N GLY A 29 -53.38 0.10 -7.38
CA GLY A 29 -52.79 -1.20 -7.71
C GLY A 29 -52.25 -1.30 -9.14
N ARG A 30 -52.28 -0.24 -9.97
CA ARG A 30 -51.75 -0.22 -11.33
C ARG A 30 -50.39 0.48 -11.38
N TYR A 31 -49.52 -0.01 -12.26
CA TYR A 31 -48.24 0.63 -12.51
C TYR A 31 -48.39 1.96 -13.25
N PRO A 32 -47.57 2.99 -13.00
CA PRO A 32 -47.68 4.30 -13.62
C PRO A 32 -47.64 4.32 -15.16
N TRP A 33 -47.03 3.32 -15.76
CA TRP A 33 -46.75 3.19 -17.22
C TRP A 33 -47.52 2.07 -17.93
N GLY A 34 -48.55 1.56 -17.30
CA GLY A 34 -49.48 0.62 -17.94
C GLY A 34 -49.09 -0.85 -17.82
N SER A 35 -49.98 -1.72 -18.15
CA SER A 35 -49.81 -3.16 -18.33
C SER A 35 -50.44 -3.53 -19.67
N GLY A 36 -49.69 -3.90 -20.66
CA GLY A 36 -50.12 -4.28 -21.98
C GLY A 36 -49.38 -5.54 -22.49
N GLU A 37 -49.89 -6.07 -23.58
CA GLU A 37 -49.38 -7.31 -24.22
C GLU A 37 -48.02 -7.16 -24.96
N ASP A 38 -47.44 -5.92 -25.04
CA ASP A 38 -46.16 -5.67 -25.69
C ASP A 38 -45.02 -6.02 -24.72
N PRO A 39 -44.17 -7.00 -25.01
CA PRO A 39 -43.03 -7.38 -24.17
C PRO A 39 -42.01 -6.25 -23.96
N TYR A 40 -42.04 -5.21 -24.78
CA TYR A 40 -41.23 -4.00 -24.63
C TYR A 40 -41.94 -2.87 -23.86
N GLN A 41 -43.12 -3.07 -23.35
CA GLN A 41 -43.98 -1.99 -22.85
C GLN A 41 -43.32 -1.19 -21.74
N HIS A 42 -42.69 -1.84 -20.77
CA HIS A 42 -42.04 -1.11 -19.66
C HIS A 42 -40.93 -0.18 -20.15
N SER A 43 -39.94 -0.73 -20.87
CA SER A 43 -38.82 0.08 -21.32
C SER A 43 -39.20 1.08 -22.42
N ARG A 44 -40.14 0.74 -23.27
CA ARG A 44 -40.67 1.60 -24.35
C ARG A 44 -41.51 2.72 -23.77
N ASP A 45 -42.48 2.43 -22.92
CA ASP A 45 -43.37 3.43 -22.31
C ASP A 45 -42.59 4.35 -21.37
N PHE A 46 -41.71 3.82 -20.54
CA PHE A 46 -40.91 4.64 -19.65
C PHE A 46 -39.90 5.52 -20.40
N LEU A 47 -39.07 4.91 -21.28
CA LEU A 47 -38.09 5.66 -22.05
C LEU A 47 -38.75 6.65 -23.01
N GLY A 48 -39.80 6.22 -23.70
CA GLY A 48 -40.58 7.06 -24.63
C GLY A 48 -41.19 8.25 -23.91
N ARG A 49 -41.81 8.02 -22.75
CA ARG A 49 -42.41 9.07 -21.95
C ARG A 49 -41.40 10.06 -21.39
N VAL A 50 -40.23 9.59 -20.91
CA VAL A 50 -39.15 10.43 -20.47
C VAL A 50 -38.64 11.32 -21.62
N GLU A 51 -38.48 10.72 -22.81
CA GLU A 51 -38.03 11.45 -24.00
C GLU A 51 -39.05 12.49 -24.46
N GLU A 52 -40.33 12.16 -24.43
CA GLU A 52 -41.41 13.09 -24.73
C GLU A 52 -41.43 14.27 -23.77
N LEU A 53 -41.38 14.01 -22.45
CA LEU A 53 -41.33 15.07 -21.42
C LEU A 53 -40.10 15.95 -21.54
N ARG A 54 -38.96 15.38 -21.92
CA ARG A 54 -37.73 16.14 -22.23
C ARG A 54 -37.90 17.05 -23.44
N LYS A 55 -38.51 16.55 -24.53
CA LYS A 55 -38.79 17.33 -25.75
C LYS A 55 -39.76 18.48 -25.48
N GLN A 56 -40.76 18.28 -24.60
CA GLN A 56 -41.72 19.29 -24.19
C GLN A 56 -41.18 20.34 -23.22
N GLY A 57 -39.95 20.18 -22.73
CA GLY A 57 -39.37 21.06 -21.70
C GLY A 57 -40.16 21.05 -20.39
N PHE A 58 -40.65 19.87 -19.99
CA PHE A 58 -41.56 19.66 -18.87
C PHE A 58 -41.05 20.33 -17.57
N THR A 59 -41.98 20.99 -16.88
CA THR A 59 -41.76 21.63 -15.55
C THR A 59 -42.74 21.04 -14.55
N TYR A 60 -42.30 20.92 -13.30
CA TYR A 60 -43.14 20.44 -12.20
C TYR A 60 -43.07 21.45 -11.02
N THR A 61 -44.21 21.71 -10.43
CA THR A 61 -44.32 22.54 -9.22
C THR A 61 -44.82 21.67 -8.08
N ASP A 62 -44.11 21.62 -6.97
CA ASP A 62 -44.49 20.81 -5.80
C ASP A 62 -45.56 21.53 -4.96
N GLU A 63 -46.14 20.82 -3.98
CA GLU A 63 -47.19 21.37 -3.07
C GLU A 63 -46.71 22.58 -2.27
N LYS A 64 -45.42 22.81 -2.17
CA LYS A 64 -44.80 23.98 -1.49
C LYS A 64 -44.47 25.13 -2.43
N GLY A 65 -44.88 25.03 -3.70
CA GLY A 65 -44.66 26.06 -4.71
C GLY A 65 -43.29 26.12 -5.33
N ASN A 66 -42.42 25.13 -5.06
CA ASN A 66 -41.09 25.06 -5.67
C ASN A 66 -41.17 24.56 -7.11
N LYS A 67 -40.59 25.29 -8.04
CA LYS A 67 -40.55 24.95 -9.47
C LYS A 67 -39.29 24.15 -9.80
N TYR A 68 -39.45 23.04 -10.51
CA TYR A 68 -38.38 22.15 -10.99
C TYR A 68 -38.41 22.05 -12.50
N THR A 69 -37.24 21.82 -13.12
CA THR A 69 -37.07 21.70 -14.57
C THR A 69 -36.25 20.44 -14.92
N GLY A 70 -36.32 19.99 -16.16
CA GLY A 70 -35.56 18.87 -16.69
C GLY A 70 -35.83 17.56 -15.95
N ASP A 71 -34.81 16.71 -15.86
CA ASP A 71 -34.91 15.40 -15.22
C ASP A 71 -35.40 15.43 -13.76
N THR A 72 -35.12 16.53 -13.04
CA THR A 72 -35.62 16.70 -11.67
C THR A 72 -37.14 16.89 -11.64
N ALA A 73 -37.68 17.63 -12.61
CA ALA A 73 -39.14 17.79 -12.74
C ALA A 73 -39.83 16.47 -13.10
N ILE A 74 -39.24 15.71 -14.04
CA ILE A 74 -39.73 14.41 -14.48
C ILE A 74 -39.70 13.41 -13.29
N ALA A 75 -38.58 13.34 -12.58
CA ALA A 75 -38.46 12.47 -11.42
C ALA A 75 -39.54 12.74 -10.36
N LYS A 76 -39.71 14.01 -9.99
CA LYS A 76 -40.68 14.44 -8.97
C LYS A 76 -42.12 14.18 -9.41
N SER A 77 -42.46 14.38 -10.71
CA SER A 77 -43.79 14.05 -11.23
C SER A 77 -44.13 12.55 -11.17
N MET A 78 -43.12 11.72 -11.16
CA MET A 78 -43.20 10.26 -10.99
C MET A 78 -43.13 9.80 -9.53
N GLY A 79 -42.96 10.71 -8.58
CA GLY A 79 -42.77 10.38 -7.16
C GLY A 79 -41.40 9.80 -6.83
N LEU A 80 -40.39 9.99 -7.71
CA LEU A 80 -39.05 9.47 -7.55
C LEU A 80 -38.08 10.56 -7.12
N SER A 81 -37.07 10.18 -6.35
CA SER A 81 -35.89 11.02 -6.20
C SER A 81 -35.09 11.03 -7.52
N THR A 82 -34.29 12.07 -7.74
CA THR A 82 -33.43 12.16 -8.94
C THR A 82 -32.46 10.99 -9.07
N THR A 83 -32.03 10.41 -7.97
CA THR A 83 -31.18 9.22 -7.96
C THR A 83 -31.97 7.97 -8.41
N GLN A 84 -33.13 7.73 -7.83
CA GLN A 84 -34.03 6.64 -8.23
C GLN A 84 -34.43 6.75 -9.70
N PHE A 85 -34.77 7.95 -10.16
CA PHE A 85 -35.10 8.19 -11.58
C PHE A 85 -33.93 7.84 -12.53
N ARG A 86 -32.70 8.23 -12.19
CA ARG A 86 -31.53 7.88 -13.01
C ARG A 86 -31.27 6.37 -13.01
N THR A 87 -31.48 5.71 -11.89
CA THR A 87 -31.32 4.26 -11.76
C THR A 87 -32.39 3.53 -12.59
N GLU A 88 -33.63 3.96 -12.50
CA GLU A 88 -34.76 3.44 -13.31
C GLU A 88 -34.50 3.62 -14.81
N LEU A 89 -34.04 4.82 -15.20
CA LEU A 89 -33.65 5.11 -16.58
C LEU A 89 -32.48 4.21 -17.06
N GLY A 90 -31.54 3.89 -16.18
CA GLY A 90 -30.45 2.94 -16.46
C GLY A 90 -30.99 1.52 -16.67
N LEU A 91 -31.83 1.04 -15.76
CA LEU A 91 -32.45 -0.29 -15.84
C LEU A 91 -33.30 -0.45 -17.10
N ALA A 92 -34.15 0.54 -17.42
CA ALA A 92 -34.97 0.49 -18.60
C ALA A 92 -34.14 0.49 -19.91
N LYS A 93 -33.01 1.17 -19.94
CA LYS A 93 -32.06 1.13 -21.07
C LYS A 93 -31.37 -0.25 -21.19
N ASP A 94 -30.94 -0.80 -20.06
CA ASP A 94 -30.26 -2.11 -20.04
C ASP A 94 -31.25 -3.22 -20.45
N GLU A 95 -32.51 -3.18 -19.96
CA GLU A 95 -33.59 -4.06 -20.35
C GLU A 95 -33.85 -3.96 -21.84
N ARG A 96 -34.07 -2.76 -22.37
CA ARG A 96 -34.30 -2.54 -23.80
C ARG A 96 -33.14 -3.11 -24.63
N ARG A 97 -31.92 -2.87 -24.24
CA ARG A 97 -30.74 -3.37 -24.97
C ARG A 97 -30.65 -4.90 -24.92
N ALA A 98 -31.00 -5.54 -23.80
CA ALA A 98 -31.01 -6.99 -23.66
C ALA A 98 -32.03 -7.62 -24.61
N LEU A 99 -33.26 -7.04 -24.67
CA LEU A 99 -34.29 -7.46 -25.58
C LEU A 99 -33.89 -7.25 -27.05
N ASP A 100 -33.27 -6.12 -27.39
CA ASP A 100 -32.77 -5.86 -28.75
C ASP A 100 -31.67 -6.86 -29.14
N VAL A 101 -30.80 -7.28 -28.22
CA VAL A 101 -29.78 -8.32 -28.45
C VAL A 101 -30.42 -9.68 -28.70
N ALA A 102 -31.36 -10.09 -27.85
CA ALA A 102 -32.06 -11.35 -28.00
C ALA A 102 -32.79 -11.42 -29.36
N ARG A 103 -33.50 -10.37 -29.74
CA ARG A 103 -34.18 -10.26 -31.01
C ARG A 103 -33.22 -10.25 -32.21
N ALA A 104 -32.09 -9.53 -32.11
CA ALA A 104 -31.09 -9.53 -33.17
C ALA A 104 -30.46 -10.91 -33.37
N LYS A 105 -30.19 -11.66 -32.28
CA LYS A 105 -29.67 -13.02 -32.30
C LYS A 105 -30.67 -13.98 -32.95
N SER A 106 -31.94 -13.94 -32.53
CA SER A 106 -32.99 -14.77 -33.12
C SER A 106 -33.12 -14.52 -34.64
N LEU A 107 -33.19 -13.25 -35.06
CA LEU A 107 -33.24 -12.92 -36.50
C LEU A 107 -31.98 -13.33 -37.26
N LYS A 108 -30.82 -13.39 -36.57
CA LYS A 108 -29.58 -13.91 -37.15
C LYS A 108 -29.60 -15.43 -37.31
N GLU A 109 -30.19 -16.16 -36.36
CA GLU A 109 -30.45 -17.61 -36.44
C GLU A 109 -31.41 -17.96 -37.55
N ASP A 110 -32.41 -17.09 -37.83
CA ASP A 110 -33.29 -17.17 -38.99
C ASP A 110 -32.57 -16.88 -40.33
N GLY A 111 -31.24 -16.68 -40.32
CA GLY A 111 -30.42 -16.52 -41.53
C GLY A 111 -30.37 -15.11 -42.10
N LEU A 112 -30.90 -14.08 -41.39
CA LEU A 112 -30.87 -12.70 -41.87
C LEU A 112 -29.52 -12.04 -41.71
N GLY A 113 -29.12 -11.21 -42.67
CA GLY A 113 -27.92 -10.36 -42.60
C GLY A 113 -28.13 -9.13 -41.70
N ALA A 114 -27.02 -8.56 -41.18
CA ALA A 114 -27.08 -7.41 -40.26
C ALA A 114 -27.87 -6.20 -40.81
N THR A 115 -27.83 -5.98 -42.11
CA THR A 115 -28.58 -4.92 -42.80
C THR A 115 -30.08 -5.20 -42.77
N GLU A 116 -30.51 -6.45 -43.00
CA GLU A 116 -31.92 -6.88 -43.00
C GLU A 116 -32.49 -6.87 -41.59
N ILE A 117 -31.72 -7.32 -40.61
CA ILE A 117 -32.06 -7.21 -39.18
C ILE A 117 -32.27 -5.75 -38.81
N GLY A 118 -31.37 -4.87 -39.24
CA GLY A 118 -31.47 -3.43 -38.99
C GLY A 118 -32.79 -2.85 -39.54
N LYS A 119 -33.15 -3.23 -40.76
CA LYS A 119 -34.43 -2.83 -41.37
C LYS A 119 -35.63 -3.33 -40.55
N LYS A 120 -35.63 -4.61 -40.13
CA LYS A 120 -36.74 -5.19 -39.33
C LYS A 120 -36.84 -4.57 -37.91
N MET A 121 -35.73 -4.21 -37.31
CA MET A 121 -35.68 -3.65 -35.95
C MET A 121 -35.74 -2.11 -35.94
N GLY A 122 -35.70 -1.45 -37.11
CA GLY A 122 -35.59 0.01 -37.18
C GLY A 122 -34.26 0.56 -36.65
N LEU A 123 -33.17 -0.22 -36.76
CA LEU A 123 -31.83 0.11 -36.26
C LEU A 123 -30.82 0.22 -37.42
N SER A 124 -29.73 0.97 -37.18
CA SER A 124 -28.64 0.98 -38.16
C SER A 124 -27.88 -0.35 -38.17
N GLU A 125 -27.28 -0.70 -39.32
CA GLU A 125 -26.46 -1.91 -39.45
C GLU A 125 -25.31 -1.94 -38.42
N SER A 126 -24.68 -0.80 -38.19
CA SER A 126 -23.60 -0.68 -37.17
C SER A 126 -24.12 -0.99 -35.77
N THR A 127 -25.33 -0.55 -35.45
CA THR A 127 -25.97 -0.87 -34.14
C THR A 127 -26.26 -2.38 -34.06
N VAL A 128 -26.79 -3.00 -35.10
CA VAL A 128 -27.03 -4.45 -35.13
C VAL A 128 -25.76 -5.26 -35.00
N ARG A 129 -24.68 -4.87 -35.68
CA ARG A 129 -23.34 -5.51 -35.49
C ARG A 129 -22.85 -5.37 -34.05
N SER A 130 -23.07 -4.22 -33.42
CA SER A 130 -22.77 -4.02 -32.01
C SER A 130 -23.64 -4.88 -31.09
N LEU A 131 -24.94 -5.06 -31.39
CA LEU A 131 -25.80 -5.92 -30.61
C LEU A 131 -25.41 -7.41 -30.74
N LEU A 132 -25.08 -7.87 -31.95
CA LEU A 132 -24.65 -9.25 -32.19
C LEU A 132 -23.28 -9.60 -31.55
N ASN A 133 -22.45 -8.60 -31.30
CA ASN A 133 -21.15 -8.76 -30.62
C ASN A 133 -21.24 -8.44 -29.13
N ALA A 134 -22.39 -8.17 -28.56
CA ALA A 134 -22.48 -7.60 -27.24
C ALA A 134 -22.68 -8.64 -26.14
N ASP A 135 -21.93 -8.46 -25.06
CA ASP A 135 -22.20 -9.00 -23.72
C ASP A 135 -23.34 -8.22 -23.03
N SER A 136 -24.38 -7.82 -23.79
CA SER A 136 -25.41 -6.90 -23.27
C SER A 136 -26.41 -7.61 -22.38
N GLU A 137 -26.65 -8.91 -22.62
CA GLU A 137 -27.45 -9.77 -21.73
C GLU A 137 -26.79 -9.86 -20.35
N ALA A 138 -25.47 -9.97 -20.32
CA ALA A 138 -24.68 -10.03 -19.10
C ALA A 138 -24.92 -8.83 -18.18
N ARG A 139 -25.11 -7.62 -18.69
CA ARG A 139 -25.24 -6.41 -17.84
C ARG A 139 -26.51 -6.38 -17.00
N MET A 140 -27.67 -6.75 -17.56
CA MET A 140 -28.89 -6.81 -16.79
C MET A 140 -28.89 -7.96 -15.80
N LEU A 141 -28.35 -9.12 -16.24
CA LEU A 141 -28.18 -10.28 -15.40
C LEU A 141 -27.28 -9.97 -14.20
N GLN A 142 -26.16 -9.26 -14.41
CA GLN A 142 -25.23 -8.83 -13.36
C GLN A 142 -25.91 -8.01 -12.26
N ALA A 143 -26.84 -7.10 -12.59
CA ALA A 143 -27.57 -6.32 -11.59
C ALA A 143 -28.52 -7.19 -10.76
N LYS A 144 -29.24 -8.12 -11.41
CA LYS A 144 -30.13 -9.09 -10.73
C LYS A 144 -29.32 -10.05 -9.84
N ASN A 145 -28.29 -10.65 -10.38
CA ASN A 145 -27.43 -11.57 -9.61
C ASN A 145 -26.74 -10.86 -8.43
N THR A 146 -26.35 -9.59 -8.60
CA THR A 146 -25.84 -8.78 -7.49
C THR A 146 -26.92 -8.57 -6.42
N ALA A 147 -28.16 -8.30 -6.80
CA ALA A 147 -29.28 -8.16 -5.86
C ALA A 147 -29.55 -9.48 -5.12
N GLU A 148 -29.60 -10.60 -5.83
CA GLU A 148 -29.79 -11.94 -5.21
C GLU A 148 -28.63 -12.29 -4.26
N PHE A 149 -27.39 -12.00 -4.65
CA PHE A 149 -26.23 -12.15 -3.78
C PHE A 149 -26.37 -11.34 -2.48
N LEU A 150 -26.72 -10.04 -2.59
CA LEU A 150 -26.91 -9.17 -1.43
C LEU A 150 -28.07 -9.67 -0.54
N LYS A 151 -29.16 -10.14 -1.12
CA LYS A 151 -30.30 -10.74 -0.42
C LYS A 151 -29.90 -11.96 0.39
N LYS A 152 -29.14 -12.88 -0.23
CA LYS A 152 -28.58 -14.05 0.47
C LYS A 152 -27.66 -13.64 1.62
N GLN A 153 -26.83 -12.59 1.43
CA GLN A 153 -25.97 -12.10 2.51
C GLN A 153 -26.76 -11.51 3.69
N ILE A 154 -27.92 -10.87 3.43
CA ILE A 154 -28.82 -10.39 4.50
C ILE A 154 -29.43 -11.57 5.25
N GLU A 155 -29.87 -12.62 4.57
CA GLU A 155 -30.42 -13.82 5.19
C GLU A 155 -29.37 -14.51 6.09
N GLU A 156 -28.10 -14.53 5.68
CA GLU A 156 -27.01 -15.15 6.44
C GLU A 156 -26.48 -14.28 7.60
N LYS A 157 -26.39 -12.94 7.39
CA LYS A 157 -25.64 -12.03 8.27
C LYS A 157 -26.49 -10.94 8.92
N GLY A 158 -27.75 -10.82 8.54
CA GLY A 158 -28.61 -9.72 8.97
C GLY A 158 -28.26 -8.41 8.25
N MET A 159 -27.84 -7.39 8.98
CA MET A 159 -27.49 -6.08 8.40
C MET A 159 -26.11 -6.06 7.77
N ILE A 160 -25.99 -5.50 6.56
CA ILE A 160 -24.71 -5.42 5.82
C ILE A 160 -24.37 -4.00 5.40
N ASP A 161 -23.06 -3.65 5.42
CA ASP A 161 -22.56 -2.37 4.92
C ASP A 161 -22.54 -2.39 3.38
N VAL A 162 -23.29 -1.48 2.77
CA VAL A 162 -23.37 -1.23 1.33
C VAL A 162 -22.97 0.21 0.97
N GLY A 163 -22.20 0.86 1.84
CA GLY A 163 -21.73 2.24 1.67
C GLY A 163 -20.70 2.41 0.54
N GLY A 164 -20.17 3.62 0.41
CA GLY A 164 -19.18 3.94 -0.63
C GLY A 164 -18.02 2.95 -0.69
N GLU A 165 -17.54 2.65 -1.89
CA GLU A 165 -16.43 1.74 -2.21
C GLU A 165 -16.69 0.23 -1.99
N VAL A 166 -17.85 -0.21 -1.45
CA VAL A 166 -18.20 -1.64 -1.37
C VAL A 166 -18.29 -2.27 -2.76
N ASN A 167 -18.80 -1.53 -3.73
CA ASN A 167 -18.79 -1.97 -5.13
C ASN A 167 -17.37 -2.26 -5.66
N ARG A 168 -16.36 -1.52 -5.22
CA ARG A 168 -14.96 -1.76 -5.60
C ARG A 168 -14.39 -3.01 -4.94
N GLU A 169 -14.71 -3.26 -3.67
CA GLU A 169 -14.33 -4.51 -2.98
C GLU A 169 -14.98 -5.72 -3.67
N LEU A 170 -16.24 -5.60 -4.07
CA LEU A 170 -16.95 -6.63 -4.83
C LEU A 170 -16.52 -6.69 -6.31
N ASN A 171 -15.66 -5.79 -6.78
CA ASN A 171 -15.21 -5.66 -8.17
C ASN A 171 -16.37 -5.54 -9.19
N ILE A 172 -17.37 -4.74 -8.83
CA ILE A 172 -18.50 -4.39 -9.69
C ILE A 172 -18.58 -2.88 -9.92
N SER A 173 -19.27 -2.44 -10.94
CA SER A 173 -19.42 -1.01 -11.20
C SER A 173 -20.35 -0.32 -10.18
N PRO A 174 -20.16 0.99 -9.89
CA PRO A 174 -21.04 1.75 -9.01
C PRO A 174 -22.50 1.71 -9.47
N GLU A 175 -22.72 1.72 -10.79
CA GLU A 175 -24.05 1.68 -11.41
C GLU A 175 -24.74 0.35 -11.10
N LYS A 176 -24.03 -0.78 -11.22
CA LYS A 176 -24.59 -2.12 -10.93
C LYS A 176 -24.96 -2.26 -9.47
N MET A 177 -24.08 -1.81 -8.56
CA MET A 177 -24.38 -1.78 -7.13
C MET A 177 -25.64 -0.97 -6.83
N GLN A 178 -25.78 0.21 -7.46
CA GLN A 178 -26.94 1.06 -7.28
C GLN A 178 -28.22 0.43 -7.85
N GLN A 179 -28.13 -0.20 -9.02
CA GLN A 179 -29.26 -0.94 -9.64
C GLN A 179 -29.70 -2.09 -8.72
N ALA A 180 -28.76 -2.88 -8.21
CA ALA A 180 -29.05 -4.00 -7.30
C ALA A 180 -29.73 -3.53 -6.02
N LEU A 181 -29.22 -2.46 -5.38
CA LEU A 181 -29.83 -1.89 -4.18
C LEU A 181 -31.25 -1.36 -4.47
N TYR A 182 -31.46 -0.72 -5.60
CA TYR A 182 -32.78 -0.23 -5.99
C TYR A 182 -33.79 -1.38 -6.21
N LEU A 183 -33.36 -2.49 -6.81
CA LEU A 183 -34.21 -3.68 -6.94
C LEU A 183 -34.62 -4.23 -5.56
N LEU A 184 -33.68 -4.32 -4.62
CA LEU A 184 -33.93 -4.78 -3.25
C LEU A 184 -34.83 -3.83 -2.46
N GLU A 185 -34.66 -2.50 -2.59
CA GLU A 185 -35.56 -1.52 -1.96
C GLU A 185 -37.01 -1.73 -2.42
N ARG A 186 -37.24 -2.09 -3.68
CA ARG A 186 -38.58 -2.42 -4.23
C ARG A 186 -39.14 -3.72 -3.71
N GLU A 187 -38.30 -4.67 -3.36
CA GLU A 187 -38.67 -5.93 -2.67
C GLU A 187 -38.91 -5.77 -1.17
N GLY A 188 -38.77 -4.54 -0.64
CA GLY A 188 -38.98 -4.23 0.76
C GLY A 188 -37.77 -4.33 1.67
N TYR A 189 -36.54 -4.44 1.12
CA TYR A 189 -35.28 -4.40 1.86
C TYR A 189 -34.81 -2.95 2.00
N PRO A 190 -34.94 -2.31 3.17
CA PRO A 190 -34.64 -0.89 3.30
C PRO A 190 -33.12 -0.65 3.35
N VAL A 191 -32.68 0.49 2.77
CA VAL A 191 -31.31 0.96 2.83
C VAL A 191 -31.25 2.23 3.66
N TYR A 192 -30.65 2.16 4.85
CA TYR A 192 -30.58 3.30 5.76
C TYR A 192 -29.19 3.91 5.84
N GLY A 193 -29.14 5.25 5.93
CA GLY A 193 -27.93 5.99 6.21
C GLY A 193 -27.76 6.27 7.70
N GLY A 194 -26.65 5.82 8.27
CA GLY A 194 -26.30 6.08 9.68
C GLY A 194 -24.98 6.81 9.82
N ARG A 195 -24.63 7.22 11.05
CA ARG A 195 -23.39 7.90 11.37
C ARG A 195 -22.75 7.30 12.61
N ILE A 196 -21.49 6.92 12.49
CA ILE A 196 -20.67 6.41 13.62
C ILE A 196 -19.58 7.41 13.97
N ASP A 197 -19.15 7.42 15.22
CA ASP A 197 -18.09 8.31 15.70
C ASP A 197 -16.72 7.87 15.16
N GLN A 198 -15.88 8.85 14.78
CA GLN A 198 -14.51 8.60 14.38
C GLN A 198 -13.60 8.50 15.60
N VAL A 199 -13.04 7.34 15.84
CA VAL A 199 -12.15 7.08 17.00
C VAL A 199 -10.94 8.01 17.01
N THR A 200 -10.37 8.32 15.83
CA THR A 200 -9.18 9.18 15.70
C THR A 200 -9.49 10.67 15.68
N ASN A 201 -10.76 11.06 15.44
CA ASN A 201 -11.17 12.46 15.34
C ASN A 201 -12.42 12.71 16.18
N PRO A 202 -12.29 12.90 17.50
CA PRO A 202 -13.42 13.14 18.39
C PRO A 202 -14.34 14.27 17.89
N GLY A 203 -15.64 14.02 17.94
CA GLY A 203 -16.66 14.94 17.43
C GLY A 203 -16.94 14.89 15.93
N LYS A 204 -16.17 14.11 15.16
CA LYS A 204 -16.45 13.83 13.74
C LYS A 204 -17.11 12.46 13.59
N LYS A 205 -17.94 12.34 12.55
CA LYS A 205 -18.70 11.12 12.26
C LYS A 205 -18.41 10.63 10.85
N THR A 206 -18.42 9.31 10.68
CA THR A 206 -18.35 8.61 9.40
C THR A 206 -19.76 8.15 9.03
N THR A 207 -20.15 8.36 7.77
CA THR A 207 -21.43 7.85 7.25
C THR A 207 -21.29 6.38 6.89
N VAL A 208 -22.25 5.58 7.33
CA VAL A 208 -22.41 4.17 6.98
C VAL A 208 -23.74 4.01 6.26
N LYS A 209 -23.80 3.23 5.20
CA LYS A 209 -25.02 2.90 4.47
C LYS A 209 -25.32 1.42 4.66
N VAL A 210 -26.42 1.10 5.29
CA VAL A 210 -26.74 -0.27 5.73
C VAL A 210 -27.96 -0.78 4.96
N LEU A 211 -27.81 -1.91 4.32
CA LEU A 211 -28.91 -2.67 3.76
C LEU A 211 -29.43 -3.63 4.83
N CYS A 212 -30.73 -3.62 5.08
CA CYS A 212 -31.37 -4.28 6.19
C CYS A 212 -32.43 -5.28 5.76
N PRO A 213 -32.77 -6.28 6.60
CA PRO A 213 -33.93 -7.15 6.38
C PRO A 213 -35.24 -6.36 6.26
N PRO A 214 -36.26 -6.91 5.59
CA PRO A 214 -37.57 -6.30 5.51
C PRO A 214 -38.18 -6.05 6.91
N GLY A 215 -38.83 -4.90 7.06
CA GLY A 215 -39.47 -4.51 8.33
C GLY A 215 -38.54 -3.87 9.36
N THR A 216 -37.24 -3.75 9.08
CA THR A 216 -36.30 -3.05 9.98
C THR A 216 -36.60 -1.56 10.04
N GLU A 217 -36.64 -0.99 11.26
CA GLU A 217 -36.77 0.45 11.46
C GLU A 217 -35.42 1.16 11.43
N HIS A 218 -35.39 2.45 11.02
CA HIS A 218 -34.16 3.24 10.92
C HIS A 218 -33.40 3.38 12.26
N SER A 219 -34.12 3.34 13.39
CA SER A 219 -33.51 3.41 14.73
C SER A 219 -32.67 2.18 15.07
N GLU A 220 -33.01 1.00 14.56
CA GLU A 220 -32.37 -0.27 14.87
C GLU A 220 -30.93 -0.36 14.36
N ILE A 221 -30.57 0.36 13.27
CA ILE A 221 -29.18 0.38 12.80
C ILE A 221 -28.20 0.95 13.84
N TYR A 222 -28.64 1.87 14.70
CA TYR A 222 -27.78 2.46 15.72
C TYR A 222 -27.50 1.49 16.88
N GLU A 223 -28.46 0.62 17.21
CA GLU A 223 -28.19 -0.47 18.16
C GLU A 223 -27.27 -1.52 17.52
N ALA A 224 -27.48 -1.85 16.26
CA ALA A 224 -26.57 -2.72 15.51
C ALA A 224 -25.14 -2.18 15.45
N PHE A 225 -24.93 -0.85 15.35
CA PHE A 225 -23.60 -0.23 15.43
C PHE A 225 -22.94 -0.43 16.80
N LYS A 226 -23.71 -0.29 17.90
CA LYS A 226 -23.20 -0.48 19.27
C LYS A 226 -22.86 -1.94 19.56
N GLU A 227 -23.58 -2.85 18.96
CA GLU A 227 -23.38 -4.29 19.13
C GLU A 227 -22.39 -4.91 18.15
N GLY A 228 -21.97 -4.14 17.12
CA GLY A 228 -21.08 -4.62 16.06
C GLY A 228 -21.77 -5.63 15.13
N LYS A 229 -23.10 -5.54 14.97
CA LYS A 229 -23.93 -6.45 14.15
C LYS A 229 -24.06 -6.04 12.68
N VAL A 230 -23.37 -4.99 12.23
CA VAL A 230 -23.31 -4.64 10.80
C VAL A 230 -22.12 -5.35 10.18
N SER A 231 -22.41 -6.29 9.30
CA SER A 231 -21.42 -7.14 8.65
C SER A 231 -20.83 -6.50 7.40
N SER A 232 -19.61 -6.88 7.06
CA SER A 232 -18.91 -6.47 5.83
C SER A 232 -19.06 -7.52 4.75
N LEU A 233 -18.90 -7.09 3.48
CA LEU A 233 -18.85 -7.95 2.30
C LEU A 233 -17.43 -8.12 1.74
N MET A 234 -16.40 -7.67 2.47
CA MET A 234 -15.00 -7.67 2.00
C MET A 234 -14.42 -9.06 1.70
N GLU A 235 -15.08 -10.11 2.17
CA GLU A 235 -14.70 -11.50 1.91
C GLU A 235 -15.16 -12.03 0.54
N TYR A 236 -15.91 -11.22 -0.22
CA TYR A 236 -16.42 -11.60 -1.53
C TYR A 236 -15.87 -10.71 -2.62
N THR A 237 -15.70 -11.29 -3.81
CA THR A 237 -15.34 -10.56 -5.03
C THR A 237 -15.99 -11.21 -6.24
N SER A 238 -16.26 -10.43 -7.28
CA SER A 238 -16.73 -10.93 -8.57
C SER A 238 -15.60 -10.83 -9.59
N HIS A 239 -15.46 -11.83 -10.43
CA HIS A 239 -14.50 -11.84 -11.54
C HIS A 239 -15.15 -11.60 -12.91
N ASP A 240 -16.47 -11.56 -12.97
CA ASP A 240 -17.32 -11.46 -14.16
C ASP A 240 -18.25 -10.22 -14.16
N GLY A 241 -17.94 -9.24 -13.29
CA GLY A 241 -18.69 -7.98 -13.21
C GLY A 241 -20.02 -8.08 -12.47
N GLY A 242 -20.24 -9.10 -11.64
CA GLY A 242 -21.43 -9.28 -10.80
C GLY A 242 -22.36 -10.40 -11.27
N GLU A 243 -21.90 -11.28 -12.17
CA GLU A 243 -22.64 -12.50 -12.52
C GLU A 243 -22.52 -13.55 -11.42
N THR A 244 -21.32 -13.72 -10.89
CA THR A 244 -21.04 -14.61 -9.74
C THR A 244 -20.22 -13.89 -8.70
N PHE A 245 -20.32 -14.33 -7.43
CA PHE A 245 -19.56 -13.82 -6.31
C PHE A 245 -18.86 -14.97 -5.61
N ASP A 246 -17.53 -14.95 -5.68
CA ASP A 246 -16.69 -15.91 -5.01
C ASP A 246 -16.36 -15.41 -3.61
N LYS A 247 -16.68 -16.21 -2.59
CA LYS A 247 -16.15 -15.99 -1.25
C LYS A 247 -14.66 -16.30 -1.28
N PHE A 248 -13.84 -15.48 -0.58
CA PHE A 248 -12.48 -15.86 -0.29
C PHE A 248 -12.52 -17.15 0.53
N VAL A 249 -12.45 -18.28 -0.16
CA VAL A 249 -12.32 -19.58 0.47
C VAL A 249 -10.87 -19.74 0.87
N TYR A 250 -10.64 -20.34 2.03
CA TYR A 250 -9.31 -20.83 2.41
C TYR A 250 -8.65 -21.47 1.20
N PRO A 251 -7.37 -21.16 0.95
CA PRO A 251 -6.66 -21.74 -0.18
C PRO A 251 -6.77 -23.26 -0.13
N LYS A 252 -6.90 -23.86 -1.29
CA LYS A 252 -6.89 -25.32 -1.43
C LYS A 252 -5.61 -25.86 -0.81
N SER A 253 -5.74 -26.90 0.00
CA SER A 253 -4.60 -27.51 0.68
C SER A 253 -3.93 -28.56 -0.20
N LEU A 254 -2.61 -28.49 -0.28
CA LEU A 254 -1.76 -29.53 -0.84
C LEU A 254 -1.74 -30.75 0.10
N ASP A 255 -1.85 -31.96 -0.44
CA ASP A 255 -1.51 -33.19 0.28
C ASP A 255 0.03 -33.29 0.38
N SER A 256 0.54 -33.47 1.60
CA SER A 256 1.98 -33.55 1.87
C SER A 256 2.68 -34.69 1.13
N LYS A 257 1.94 -35.72 0.67
CA LYS A 257 2.50 -36.80 -0.18
C LYS A 257 3.01 -36.29 -1.53
N ARG A 258 2.53 -35.15 -2.02
CA ARG A 258 2.99 -34.52 -3.26
C ARG A 258 4.19 -33.57 -3.03
N LEU A 259 4.62 -33.40 -1.75
CA LEU A 259 5.67 -32.47 -1.33
C LEU A 259 6.91 -33.25 -0.88
N MET A 260 8.05 -32.89 -1.46
CA MET A 260 9.37 -33.32 -0.95
C MET A 260 10.05 -32.14 -0.28
N ILE A 261 10.60 -32.33 0.91
CA ILE A 261 11.54 -31.40 1.51
C ILE A 261 12.95 -31.81 1.12
N ARG A 262 13.67 -30.89 0.47
CA ARG A 262 15.10 -31.09 0.20
C ARG A 262 15.87 -30.38 1.30
N TYR A 263 16.42 -31.16 2.21
CA TYR A 263 17.17 -30.71 3.38
C TYR A 263 18.59 -30.28 3.02
N LYS A 264 19.29 -29.66 4.00
CA LYS A 264 20.68 -29.21 3.88
C LYS A 264 21.59 -30.35 3.34
N GLU A 265 21.46 -31.53 3.88
CA GLU A 265 22.28 -32.71 3.52
C GLU A 265 21.98 -33.21 2.09
N ASP A 266 20.82 -32.87 1.53
CA ASP A 266 20.43 -33.20 0.16
C ASP A 266 20.70 -32.06 -0.83
N GLY A 267 21.44 -31.02 -0.40
CA GLY A 267 21.75 -29.84 -1.22
C GLY A 267 20.67 -28.74 -1.20
N GLY A 268 19.65 -28.86 -0.34
CA GLY A 268 18.61 -27.86 -0.22
C GLY A 268 19.11 -26.47 0.19
N ILE A 269 20.27 -26.44 0.88
CA ILE A 269 20.91 -25.18 1.29
C ILE A 269 21.31 -24.29 0.08
N ASP A 270 21.63 -24.89 -1.06
CA ASP A 270 22.05 -24.14 -2.26
C ASP A 270 20.90 -23.40 -2.93
N MET A 271 19.67 -23.72 -2.54
CA MET A 271 18.44 -23.13 -3.05
C MET A 271 17.47 -22.77 -1.92
N ASP A 272 17.98 -22.44 -0.74
CA ASP A 272 17.18 -22.20 0.47
C ASP A 272 16.07 -21.16 0.24
N GLY A 273 14.83 -21.57 0.48
CA GLY A 273 13.63 -20.76 0.25
C GLY A 273 12.99 -20.91 -1.14
N ILE A 274 13.56 -21.71 -2.03
CA ILE A 274 12.98 -22.00 -3.34
C ILE A 274 11.96 -23.14 -3.26
N VAL A 275 10.85 -22.94 -3.95
CA VAL A 275 9.77 -23.91 -4.19
C VAL A 275 9.85 -24.32 -5.66
N GLU A 276 10.39 -25.47 -5.94
CA GLU A 276 10.43 -26.02 -7.30
C GLU A 276 9.05 -26.66 -7.61
N LEU A 277 8.47 -26.28 -8.74
CA LEU A 277 7.17 -26.77 -9.21
C LEU A 277 7.34 -27.64 -10.45
N ARG A 278 6.65 -28.78 -10.48
CA ARG A 278 6.56 -29.63 -11.69
C ARG A 278 5.78 -28.88 -12.77
N ARG A 279 6.37 -28.80 -13.94
CA ARG A 279 5.77 -28.17 -15.12
C ARG A 279 4.54 -28.96 -15.61
N GLY A 280 3.49 -28.26 -16.05
CA GLY A 280 2.29 -28.90 -16.61
C GLY A 280 1.29 -29.43 -15.60
N VAL A 281 1.51 -29.26 -14.30
CA VAL A 281 0.54 -29.60 -13.26
C VAL A 281 -0.46 -28.45 -13.12
N ALA A 282 -1.71 -28.69 -13.43
CA ALA A 282 -2.73 -27.65 -13.60
C ALA A 282 -2.96 -26.80 -12.34
N ASP A 283 -3.00 -27.43 -11.17
CA ASP A 283 -3.22 -26.74 -9.87
C ASP A 283 -1.97 -26.03 -9.32
N LEU A 284 -0.83 -26.09 -10.02
CA LEU A 284 0.45 -25.47 -9.65
C LEU A 284 0.88 -24.38 -10.64
N SER A 285 -0.01 -23.86 -11.44
CA SER A 285 0.33 -22.85 -12.46
C SER A 285 0.67 -21.51 -11.82
N LEU A 286 1.81 -20.93 -12.24
CA LEU A 286 2.18 -19.54 -11.95
C LEU A 286 1.55 -18.53 -12.95
N GLY A 287 0.70 -19.00 -13.88
CA GLY A 287 0.21 -18.19 -14.99
C GLY A 287 1.32 -17.82 -15.97
N GLU A 288 1.41 -16.58 -16.37
CA GLU A 288 2.44 -16.07 -17.28
C GLU A 288 3.80 -15.84 -16.58
N SER A 289 3.83 -15.78 -15.24
CA SER A 289 5.05 -15.52 -14.47
C SER A 289 5.98 -16.73 -14.48
N LYS A 290 7.28 -16.48 -14.61
CA LYS A 290 8.33 -17.50 -14.52
C LYS A 290 8.72 -17.77 -13.07
N TYR A 291 8.56 -16.78 -12.19
CA TYR A 291 8.82 -16.85 -10.76
C TYR A 291 7.80 -16.02 -9.99
N SER A 292 7.47 -16.45 -8.80
CA SER A 292 6.53 -15.74 -7.90
C SER A 292 6.82 -16.05 -6.44
N GLN A 293 6.70 -15.06 -5.57
CA GLN A 293 6.71 -15.32 -4.13
C GLN A 293 5.34 -15.84 -3.70
N VAL A 294 5.31 -17.07 -3.18
CA VAL A 294 4.07 -17.81 -2.94
C VAL A 294 3.86 -18.22 -1.50
N ARG A 295 2.62 -18.54 -1.21
CA ARG A 295 2.18 -19.31 -0.04
C ARG A 295 1.37 -20.50 -0.53
N ILE A 296 1.70 -21.71 -0.07
CA ILE A 296 0.99 -22.96 -0.42
C ILE A 296 0.57 -23.63 0.87
N LEU A 297 -0.72 -23.78 1.09
CA LEU A 297 -1.27 -24.49 2.25
C LEU A 297 -0.97 -25.99 2.12
N VAL A 298 -0.57 -26.62 3.21
CA VAL A 298 -0.24 -28.05 3.28
C VAL A 298 -1.01 -28.68 4.44
N ASP A 299 -1.70 -29.78 4.19
CA ASP A 299 -2.49 -30.58 5.16
C ASP A 299 -3.42 -29.73 6.06
N GLY A 300 -3.83 -28.57 5.57
CA GLY A 300 -4.81 -27.67 6.20
C GLY A 300 -4.31 -26.81 7.36
N ASP A 301 -3.13 -27.04 7.92
CA ASP A 301 -2.63 -26.34 9.11
C ASP A 301 -1.20 -25.78 9.01
N ARG A 302 -0.49 -26.08 7.94
CA ARG A 302 0.86 -25.61 7.65
C ARG A 302 0.90 -24.93 6.29
N TYR A 303 1.94 -24.14 6.03
CA TYR A 303 2.16 -23.58 4.71
C TYR A 303 3.63 -23.45 4.35
N ILE A 304 3.89 -23.58 3.06
CA ILE A 304 5.18 -23.25 2.44
C ILE A 304 5.22 -21.73 2.22
N LYS A 305 6.34 -21.11 2.61
CA LYS A 305 6.69 -19.73 2.24
C LYS A 305 7.95 -19.77 1.41
N GLY A 306 7.91 -19.31 0.17
CA GLY A 306 9.11 -19.33 -0.68
C GLY A 306 8.91 -18.63 -2.02
N MET A 307 9.96 -18.64 -2.81
CA MET A 307 9.97 -18.23 -4.21
C MET A 307 9.73 -19.46 -5.09
N ALA A 308 8.60 -19.47 -5.79
CA ALA A 308 8.26 -20.56 -6.71
C ALA A 308 8.90 -20.35 -8.07
N ILE A 309 9.50 -21.39 -8.61
CA ILE A 309 10.04 -21.49 -9.97
C ILE A 309 9.65 -22.84 -10.55
N TYR A 310 9.62 -22.98 -11.87
CA TYR A 310 9.48 -24.27 -12.52
C TYR A 310 10.83 -24.99 -12.59
N SER A 311 10.82 -26.30 -12.33
CA SER A 311 11.98 -27.18 -12.43
C SER A 311 11.67 -28.36 -13.38
N ASP A 312 12.63 -28.66 -14.25
CA ASP A 312 12.54 -29.83 -15.14
C ASP A 312 13.17 -31.11 -14.50
N ASN A 313 13.82 -30.94 -13.33
CA ASN A 313 14.47 -32.00 -12.57
C ASN A 313 13.68 -32.43 -11.31
N MET A 314 12.37 -32.63 -11.49
CA MET A 314 11.49 -33.05 -10.39
C MET A 314 11.63 -34.53 -10.08
N PRO A 315 11.82 -34.91 -8.80
CA PRO A 315 11.83 -36.32 -8.41
C PRO A 315 10.50 -37.03 -8.73
N ASP A 316 10.54 -38.32 -9.07
CA ASP A 316 9.33 -39.08 -9.37
C ASP A 316 8.39 -39.14 -8.15
N GLY A 317 7.10 -38.98 -8.40
CA GLY A 317 6.06 -39.00 -7.38
C GLY A 317 5.83 -37.70 -6.62
N TYR A 318 6.65 -36.65 -6.86
CA TYR A 318 6.50 -35.32 -6.21
C TYR A 318 6.22 -34.25 -7.23
N ASP A 319 5.30 -33.34 -6.89
CA ASP A 319 4.95 -32.20 -7.72
C ASP A 319 5.59 -30.90 -7.22
N ILE A 320 5.97 -30.87 -5.94
CA ILE A 320 6.63 -29.74 -5.29
C ILE A 320 7.88 -30.24 -4.56
N VAL A 321 8.99 -29.51 -4.72
CA VAL A 321 10.18 -29.63 -3.87
C VAL A 321 10.41 -28.31 -3.16
N PHE A 322 10.42 -28.33 -1.83
CA PHE A 322 10.77 -27.19 -1.02
C PHE A 322 12.19 -27.33 -0.47
N ASN A 323 13.06 -26.41 -0.87
CA ASN A 323 14.47 -26.38 -0.50
C ASN A 323 14.65 -25.62 0.81
N THR A 324 15.44 -26.17 1.73
CA THR A 324 15.67 -25.58 3.06
C THR A 324 17.12 -25.79 3.55
N ASN A 325 17.57 -24.86 4.37
CA ASN A 325 18.85 -24.97 5.10
C ASN A 325 18.76 -25.80 6.41
N LYS A 326 17.58 -26.34 6.73
CA LYS A 326 17.39 -27.18 7.91
C LYS A 326 17.96 -28.58 7.68
N SER A 327 18.40 -29.23 8.77
CA SER A 327 18.87 -30.63 8.75
C SER A 327 17.72 -31.62 8.70
N LYS A 328 17.99 -32.86 8.32
CA LYS A 328 17.02 -33.96 8.28
C LYS A 328 16.43 -34.34 9.64
N ASP A 329 17.06 -33.93 10.74
CA ASP A 329 16.53 -34.08 12.09
C ASP A 329 15.24 -33.29 12.34
N VAL A 330 15.00 -32.25 11.53
CA VAL A 330 13.80 -31.41 11.64
C VAL A 330 12.65 -32.05 10.86
N PRO A 331 11.56 -32.49 11.54
CA PRO A 331 10.39 -33.02 10.85
C PRO A 331 9.82 -32.06 9.82
N MET A 332 9.29 -32.57 8.70
CA MET A 332 8.64 -31.75 7.65
C MET A 332 7.70 -30.71 8.23
N ARG A 333 6.88 -31.11 9.21
CA ARG A 333 5.89 -30.25 9.85
C ARG A 333 6.50 -29.02 10.54
N ASP A 334 7.76 -29.10 10.99
CA ASP A 334 8.49 -28.03 11.66
C ASP A 334 9.37 -27.23 10.69
N VAL A 335 9.58 -27.74 9.47
CA VAL A 335 10.12 -26.99 8.35
C VAL A 335 9.07 -25.98 7.86
N LEU A 336 7.82 -26.40 7.77
CA LEU A 336 6.71 -25.58 7.31
C LEU A 336 6.24 -24.57 8.36
N LYS A 337 5.62 -23.47 7.92
CA LYS A 337 5.07 -22.44 8.82
C LYS A 337 3.67 -22.85 9.28
N LYS A 338 3.35 -22.63 10.55
CA LYS A 338 1.99 -22.79 11.07
C LYS A 338 1.11 -21.66 10.56
N ILE A 339 -0.11 -21.96 10.11
CA ILE A 339 -1.09 -20.93 9.74
C ILE A 339 -1.43 -20.05 10.95
N LYS A 340 -1.80 -18.80 10.67
CA LYS A 340 -2.28 -17.89 11.69
C LYS A 340 -3.75 -18.17 11.98
N ASN A 341 -4.18 -17.89 13.22
CA ASN A 341 -5.58 -17.95 13.60
C ASN A 341 -6.30 -16.65 13.18
N ASP A 342 -6.24 -16.37 11.90
CA ASP A 342 -6.79 -15.17 11.24
C ASP A 342 -7.35 -15.62 9.88
N PRO A 343 -8.69 -15.77 9.75
CA PRO A 343 -9.32 -16.25 8.52
C PRO A 343 -9.02 -15.36 7.30
N ASP A 344 -8.85 -14.05 7.52
CA ASP A 344 -8.57 -13.09 6.44
C ASP A 344 -7.08 -13.07 6.03
N ASN A 345 -6.19 -13.60 6.90
CA ASN A 345 -4.74 -13.58 6.69
C ASN A 345 -4.03 -14.81 7.26
N PRO A 346 -4.40 -16.01 6.81
CA PRO A 346 -3.92 -17.28 7.39
C PRO A 346 -2.40 -17.47 7.25
N PHE A 347 -1.79 -16.82 6.26
CA PHE A 347 -0.36 -16.90 5.99
C PHE A 347 0.48 -15.81 6.67
N GLY A 348 -0.12 -14.93 7.47
CA GLY A 348 0.56 -13.77 8.06
C GLY A 348 1.10 -12.77 7.03
N SER A 349 0.61 -12.84 5.80
CA SER A 349 0.92 -11.91 4.70
C SER A 349 -0.28 -11.84 3.77
N LEU A 350 -0.60 -10.65 3.27
CA LEU A 350 -1.68 -10.47 2.31
C LEU A 350 -1.34 -11.17 0.99
N ILE A 351 -2.32 -11.88 0.46
CA ILE A 351 -2.27 -12.37 -0.91
C ILE A 351 -2.52 -11.19 -1.85
N LYS A 352 -1.73 -11.08 -2.89
CA LYS A 352 -1.87 -10.06 -3.93
C LYS A 352 -3.29 -10.11 -4.52
N PRO A 353 -3.95 -8.99 -4.83
CA PRO A 353 -5.18 -9.00 -5.63
C PRO A 353 -4.98 -9.84 -6.90
N LYS A 354 -5.86 -10.79 -7.18
CA LYS A 354 -5.72 -11.83 -8.22
C LYS A 354 -4.53 -12.79 -8.01
N GLY A 355 -3.95 -12.81 -6.83
CA GLY A 355 -2.83 -13.71 -6.48
C GLY A 355 -3.26 -15.16 -6.25
N GLN A 356 -4.56 -15.41 -6.04
CA GLN A 356 -5.15 -16.74 -6.18
C GLN A 356 -5.54 -16.95 -7.64
N SER A 357 -4.98 -17.99 -8.26
CA SER A 357 -5.32 -18.39 -9.63
C SER A 357 -6.34 -19.52 -9.63
N TYR A 358 -7.05 -19.64 -10.74
CA TYR A 358 -7.98 -20.74 -11.00
C TYR A 358 -7.49 -21.50 -12.22
N TYR A 359 -7.83 -22.77 -12.26
CA TYR A 359 -7.60 -23.62 -13.43
C TYR A 359 -8.87 -24.38 -13.76
N ILE A 360 -8.97 -24.87 -14.98
CA ILE A 360 -10.05 -25.76 -15.42
C ILE A 360 -9.55 -27.19 -15.27
N ASP A 361 -10.29 -28.00 -14.52
CA ASP A 361 -9.97 -29.42 -14.35
C ASP A 361 -10.34 -30.25 -15.59
N ALA A 362 -10.06 -31.55 -15.56
CA ALA A 362 -10.33 -32.45 -16.67
C ALA A 362 -11.83 -32.58 -16.99
N ASP A 363 -12.70 -32.30 -16.03
CA ASP A 363 -14.16 -32.36 -16.16
C ASP A 363 -14.76 -31.01 -16.61
N GLY A 364 -13.90 -30.00 -16.87
CA GLY A 364 -14.32 -28.65 -17.30
C GLY A 364 -14.72 -27.72 -16.16
N ASN A 365 -14.56 -28.12 -14.90
CA ASN A 365 -14.92 -27.30 -13.74
C ASN A 365 -13.81 -26.33 -13.36
N LYS A 366 -14.18 -25.11 -12.97
CA LYS A 366 -13.27 -24.10 -12.43
C LYS A 366 -12.86 -24.47 -11.01
N GLN A 367 -11.57 -24.74 -10.80
CA GLN A 367 -10.97 -25.11 -9.52
C GLN A 367 -9.97 -24.06 -9.05
N LEU A 368 -9.88 -23.88 -7.73
CA LEU A 368 -8.89 -23.01 -7.11
C LEU A 368 -7.50 -23.66 -7.17
N SER A 369 -6.49 -22.91 -7.63
CA SER A 369 -5.08 -23.33 -7.62
C SER A 369 -4.54 -23.44 -6.18
N LEU A 370 -3.51 -24.27 -5.99
CA LEU A 370 -2.74 -24.33 -4.75
C LEU A 370 -1.85 -23.09 -4.53
N ILE A 371 -1.62 -22.33 -5.59
CA ILE A 371 -0.71 -21.18 -5.59
C ILE A 371 -1.42 -19.92 -5.08
N ASN A 372 -0.85 -19.31 -4.04
CA ASN A 372 -1.28 -18.03 -3.51
C ASN A 372 -0.10 -17.05 -3.60
N LYS A 373 -0.14 -16.13 -4.56
CA LYS A 373 0.94 -15.18 -4.83
C LYS A 373 0.90 -14.01 -3.85
N THR A 374 2.04 -13.66 -3.26
CA THR A 374 2.24 -12.40 -2.53
C THR A 374 2.91 -11.36 -3.41
N ARG A 375 3.79 -11.79 -4.31
CA ARG A 375 4.42 -11.01 -5.39
C ARG A 375 4.65 -11.91 -6.59
N GLU A 376 4.67 -11.34 -7.78
CA GLU A 376 4.97 -12.05 -9.02
C GLU A 376 5.93 -11.24 -9.89
N GLU A 377 6.39 -11.82 -10.97
CA GLU A 377 7.24 -11.17 -11.96
C GLU A 377 6.67 -9.80 -12.35
N GLY A 378 7.50 -8.76 -12.29
CA GLY A 378 7.11 -7.36 -12.48
C GLY A 378 6.82 -6.55 -11.20
N ASP A 379 6.62 -7.20 -10.06
CA ASP A 379 6.32 -6.50 -8.78
C ASP A 379 7.56 -5.98 -8.04
N TRP A 380 8.77 -6.31 -8.48
CA TRP A 380 10.03 -5.83 -7.90
C TRP A 380 10.68 -4.71 -8.72
N THR A 381 9.91 -4.03 -9.57
CA THR A 381 10.38 -2.97 -10.47
C THR A 381 10.70 -1.65 -9.77
N GLU A 382 10.65 -1.60 -8.45
CA GLU A 382 10.95 -0.39 -7.67
C GLU A 382 12.38 0.09 -7.94
N TRP A 383 12.49 1.35 -8.32
CA TRP A 383 13.78 2.04 -8.41
C TRP A 383 14.17 2.51 -7.01
N ALA A 384 15.43 2.34 -6.64
CA ALA A 384 15.94 3.00 -5.44
C ALA A 384 16.06 4.49 -5.71
N ASP A 385 15.13 5.27 -5.20
CA ASP A 385 15.10 6.73 -5.38
C ASP A 385 16.28 7.46 -4.71
N ALA A 386 17.00 6.78 -3.81
CA ALA A 386 18.09 7.37 -3.05
C ALA A 386 19.11 6.33 -2.58
N LEU A 387 20.32 6.80 -2.27
CA LEU A 387 21.36 6.02 -1.61
C LEU A 387 21.33 6.23 -0.09
N PRO A 388 21.27 5.15 0.71
CA PRO A 388 21.38 5.25 2.16
C PRO A 388 22.75 5.79 2.60
N SER A 389 22.75 6.64 3.65
CA SER A 389 23.98 7.24 4.19
C SER A 389 25.01 6.20 4.65
N GLN A 390 24.54 5.10 5.26
CA GLN A 390 25.42 4.03 5.76
C GLN A 390 26.15 3.26 4.64
N PHE A 391 25.55 3.15 3.46
CA PHE A 391 26.23 2.62 2.29
C PHE A 391 27.22 3.65 1.73
N LEU A 392 26.75 4.84 1.40
CA LEU A 392 27.52 5.86 0.71
C LEU A 392 28.73 6.33 1.55
N SER A 393 28.60 6.37 2.87
CA SER A 393 29.70 6.73 3.78
C SER A 393 30.92 5.80 3.69
N LYS A 394 30.71 4.55 3.29
CA LYS A 394 31.78 3.54 3.12
C LYS A 394 32.41 3.60 1.71
N GLN A 395 31.95 4.50 0.87
CA GLN A 395 32.45 4.73 -0.49
C GLN A 395 33.44 5.90 -0.53
N SER A 396 33.89 6.32 -1.72
CA SER A 396 34.80 7.46 -1.84
C SER A 396 34.10 8.78 -1.49
N ILE A 397 34.83 9.72 -0.88
CA ILE A 397 34.33 11.07 -0.56
C ILE A 397 33.87 11.81 -1.84
N THR A 398 34.56 11.61 -2.95
CA THR A 398 34.19 12.20 -4.24
C THR A 398 32.82 11.73 -4.70
N LEU A 399 32.55 10.41 -4.60
CA LEU A 399 31.24 9.84 -4.94
C LEU A 399 30.15 10.37 -3.98
N ALA A 400 30.41 10.38 -2.67
CA ALA A 400 29.48 10.88 -1.67
C ALA A 400 29.09 12.34 -1.94
N ARG A 401 30.09 13.22 -2.11
CA ARG A 401 29.86 14.64 -2.40
C ARG A 401 29.07 14.83 -3.69
N LYS A 402 29.40 14.08 -4.75
CA LYS A 402 28.70 14.16 -6.04
C LYS A 402 27.20 13.83 -5.89
N GLN A 403 26.87 12.70 -5.25
CA GLN A 403 25.48 12.26 -5.11
C GLN A 403 24.67 13.12 -4.13
N LEU A 404 25.32 13.65 -3.07
CA LEU A 404 24.65 14.59 -2.15
C LEU A 404 24.41 15.95 -2.82
N ASN A 405 25.34 16.45 -3.63
CA ASN A 405 25.15 17.67 -4.39
C ASN A 405 24.04 17.54 -5.44
N LEU A 406 23.92 16.38 -6.12
CA LEU A 406 22.80 16.11 -7.02
C LEU A 406 21.46 16.14 -6.27
N ALA A 407 21.38 15.51 -5.09
CA ALA A 407 20.17 15.57 -4.28
C ALA A 407 19.81 17.01 -3.83
N ALA A 408 20.81 17.82 -3.49
CA ALA A 408 20.62 19.22 -3.15
C ALA A 408 20.14 20.05 -4.36
N ALA A 409 20.71 19.82 -5.53
CA ALA A 409 20.29 20.49 -6.76
C ALA A 409 18.85 20.11 -7.16
N ASP A 410 18.46 18.85 -7.02
CA ASP A 410 17.09 18.40 -7.24
C ASP A 410 16.11 19.15 -6.33
N LYS A 411 16.45 19.29 -5.04
CA LYS A 411 15.62 20.04 -4.08
C LYS A 411 15.57 21.53 -4.41
N GLN A 412 16.64 22.14 -4.90
CA GLN A 412 16.62 23.53 -5.34
C GLN A 412 15.67 23.72 -6.54
N ASN A 413 15.74 22.82 -7.54
CA ASN A 413 14.84 22.85 -8.69
C ASN A 413 13.36 22.67 -8.27
N GLU A 414 13.09 21.82 -7.31
CA GLU A 414 11.76 21.62 -6.74
C GLU A 414 11.25 22.90 -6.06
N PHE A 415 12.10 23.56 -5.27
CA PHE A 415 11.78 24.83 -4.63
C PHE A 415 11.43 25.91 -5.66
N ASP A 416 12.26 26.09 -6.69
CA ASP A 416 12.06 27.09 -7.76
C ASP A 416 10.74 26.81 -8.51
N SER A 417 10.44 25.53 -8.78
CA SER A 417 9.18 25.11 -9.39
C SER A 417 7.98 25.44 -8.52
N ILE A 418 8.07 25.22 -7.20
CA ILE A 418 6.99 25.56 -6.26
C ILE A 418 6.80 27.09 -6.19
N CYS A 419 7.87 27.87 -6.19
CA CYS A 419 7.81 29.33 -6.18
C CYS A 419 7.12 29.89 -7.42
N SER A 420 7.16 29.22 -8.57
CA SER A 420 6.50 29.60 -9.80
C SER A 420 4.98 29.33 -9.83
N LEU A 421 4.43 28.60 -8.84
CA LEU A 421 3.00 28.28 -8.78
C LEU A 421 2.15 29.55 -8.63
N THR A 422 1.09 29.66 -9.42
CA THR A 422 0.24 30.84 -9.49
C THR A 422 -0.83 30.90 -8.41
N ASN A 423 -1.29 29.74 -7.89
CA ASN A 423 -2.30 29.70 -6.83
C ASN A 423 -1.62 29.76 -5.45
N PRO A 424 -1.84 30.84 -4.65
CA PRO A 424 -1.14 31.02 -3.38
C PRO A 424 -1.41 29.93 -2.35
N THR A 425 -2.62 29.38 -2.31
CA THR A 425 -2.97 28.31 -1.35
C THR A 425 -2.27 27.00 -1.70
N VAL A 426 -2.22 26.65 -2.98
CA VAL A 426 -1.49 25.47 -3.46
C VAL A 426 0.01 25.68 -3.27
N LYS A 427 0.54 26.88 -3.58
CA LYS A 427 1.93 27.24 -3.32
C LYS A 427 2.30 27.06 -1.84
N LYS A 428 1.49 27.59 -0.92
CA LYS A 428 1.70 27.40 0.53
C LYS A 428 1.71 25.92 0.93
N TYR A 429 0.78 25.15 0.43
CA TYR A 429 0.71 23.73 0.70
C TYR A 429 1.99 22.99 0.29
N TYR A 430 2.49 23.27 -0.93
CA TYR A 430 3.74 22.64 -1.40
C TYR A 430 4.97 23.17 -0.68
N LEU A 431 5.03 24.47 -0.33
CA LEU A 431 6.12 25.03 0.47
C LEU A 431 6.21 24.36 1.85
N GLN A 432 5.07 24.13 2.51
CA GLN A 432 5.03 23.42 3.79
C GLN A 432 5.55 21.98 3.62
N LYS A 433 5.03 21.25 2.63
CA LYS A 433 5.43 19.88 2.34
C LYS A 433 6.92 19.79 1.99
N PHE A 434 7.41 20.71 1.18
CA PHE A 434 8.81 20.80 0.81
C PHE A 434 9.71 21.06 2.03
N ALA A 435 9.32 21.98 2.92
CA ALA A 435 10.07 22.25 4.14
C ALA A 435 10.18 20.99 5.02
N ASP A 436 9.06 20.26 5.19
CA ASP A 436 9.03 19.00 5.96
C ASP A 436 9.90 17.91 5.31
N GLU A 437 9.91 17.83 3.97
CA GLU A 437 10.76 16.89 3.23
C GLU A 437 12.25 17.26 3.32
N CYS A 438 12.60 18.54 3.29
CA CYS A 438 13.99 18.99 3.49
C CYS A 438 14.47 18.71 4.90
N ASP A 439 13.65 18.94 5.94
CA ASP A 439 13.98 18.56 7.31
C ASP A 439 14.16 17.04 7.45
N ALA A 440 13.28 16.27 6.85
CA ALA A 440 13.41 14.81 6.80
C ALA A 440 14.69 14.37 6.07
N SER A 441 15.06 15.06 5.00
CA SER A 441 16.29 14.78 4.22
C SER A 441 17.55 15.09 5.03
N ALA A 442 17.54 16.18 5.80
CA ALA A 442 18.61 16.49 6.73
C ALA A 442 18.82 15.38 7.78
N VAL A 443 17.71 14.86 8.35
CA VAL A 443 17.75 13.76 9.33
C VAL A 443 18.16 12.44 8.69
N ASN A 444 17.65 12.13 7.50
CA ASN A 444 17.87 10.84 6.84
C ASN A 444 19.21 10.75 6.11
N LEU A 445 19.80 11.87 5.73
CA LEU A 445 21.09 11.96 5.02
C LEU A 445 21.13 11.09 3.76
N LYS A 446 20.05 11.07 2.97
CA LYS A 446 19.92 10.30 1.73
C LYS A 446 20.48 11.08 0.55
N ALA A 447 21.32 10.44 -0.26
CA ALA A 447 21.85 10.99 -1.49
C ALA A 447 21.05 10.54 -2.73
N ALA A 448 21.25 11.19 -3.87
CA ALA A 448 20.66 10.79 -5.13
C ALA A 448 21.10 9.38 -5.55
N ALA A 449 20.20 8.64 -6.21
CA ALA A 449 20.51 7.32 -6.77
C ALA A 449 21.62 7.38 -7.81
N LEU A 450 22.30 6.28 -8.03
CA LEU A 450 23.33 6.13 -9.07
C LEU A 450 22.72 5.76 -10.42
N PRO A 451 23.39 6.07 -11.53
CA PRO A 451 22.92 5.68 -12.87
C PRO A 451 22.71 4.18 -12.99
N GLY A 452 21.60 3.77 -13.57
CA GLY A 452 21.26 2.36 -13.77
C GLY A 452 20.97 1.56 -12.49
N GLN A 453 20.88 2.23 -11.35
CA GLN A 453 20.56 1.61 -10.06
C GLN A 453 19.13 1.07 -10.07
N LYS A 454 18.94 -0.21 -9.75
CA LYS A 454 17.63 -0.87 -9.65
C LYS A 454 17.61 -1.87 -8.50
N TYR A 455 16.40 -2.19 -7.99
CA TYR A 455 16.20 -3.33 -7.11
C TYR A 455 15.74 -4.56 -7.90
N HIS A 456 16.30 -5.72 -7.55
CA HIS A 456 15.97 -7.00 -8.15
C HIS A 456 15.81 -8.05 -7.08
N VAL A 457 14.85 -8.98 -7.27
CA VAL A 457 14.79 -10.20 -6.48
C VAL A 457 15.92 -11.13 -6.90
N ILE A 458 16.51 -11.85 -5.95
CA ILE A 458 17.56 -12.83 -6.24
C ILE A 458 16.95 -14.23 -6.44
N ILE A 459 17.45 -14.92 -7.46
CA ILE A 459 17.04 -16.29 -7.80
C ILE A 459 18.31 -17.16 -7.94
N PRO A 460 18.34 -18.39 -7.39
CA PRO A 460 19.53 -19.23 -7.45
C PRO A 460 19.79 -19.76 -8.86
N ILE A 461 20.97 -19.47 -9.39
CA ILE A 461 21.49 -20.04 -10.64
C ILE A 461 22.89 -20.60 -10.35
N ASN A 462 22.94 -21.78 -9.75
CA ASN A 462 24.19 -22.39 -9.26
C ASN A 462 25.16 -22.84 -10.36
N THR A 463 24.75 -22.72 -11.64
CA THR A 463 25.64 -22.93 -12.80
C THR A 463 26.46 -21.70 -13.17
N LEU A 464 26.26 -20.55 -12.51
CA LEU A 464 27.09 -19.38 -12.64
C LEU A 464 28.39 -19.53 -11.83
N LYS A 465 29.46 -18.92 -12.34
CA LYS A 465 30.72 -18.82 -11.59
C LYS A 465 30.59 -17.78 -10.46
N ASP A 466 31.47 -17.82 -9.48
CA ASP A 466 31.49 -16.93 -8.32
C ASP A 466 31.73 -15.43 -8.68
N ASN A 467 32.07 -15.13 -9.91
CA ASN A 467 32.25 -13.77 -10.43
C ASN A 467 31.20 -13.39 -11.48
N GLU A 468 30.14 -14.19 -11.66
CA GLU A 468 29.11 -13.98 -12.66
C GLU A 468 27.74 -13.75 -12.04
N VAL A 469 26.90 -13.00 -12.75
CA VAL A 469 25.48 -12.78 -12.45
C VAL A 469 24.66 -12.91 -13.74
N TYR A 470 23.51 -13.56 -13.69
CA TYR A 470 22.53 -13.51 -14.75
C TYR A 470 21.61 -12.31 -14.53
N ALA A 471 21.59 -11.35 -15.44
CA ALA A 471 20.83 -10.10 -15.26
C ALA A 471 20.35 -9.59 -16.63
N PRO A 472 19.19 -10.06 -17.13
CA PRO A 472 18.72 -9.74 -18.47
C PRO A 472 18.41 -8.25 -18.68
N GLY A 473 18.11 -7.50 -17.63
CA GLY A 473 17.93 -6.04 -17.68
C GLY A 473 19.22 -5.23 -17.90
N TYR A 474 20.40 -5.89 -18.04
CA TYR A 474 21.70 -5.27 -18.29
C TYR A 474 22.42 -5.98 -19.45
N GLU A 475 23.30 -5.25 -20.16
CA GLU A 475 24.08 -5.86 -21.24
C GLU A 475 25.09 -6.89 -20.70
N SER A 476 25.27 -8.01 -21.42
CA SER A 476 26.31 -9.01 -21.11
C SER A 476 27.70 -8.36 -21.08
N GLY A 477 28.50 -8.70 -20.06
CA GLY A 477 29.82 -8.10 -19.82
C GLY A 477 29.79 -6.86 -18.93
N THR A 478 28.63 -6.28 -18.64
CA THR A 478 28.50 -5.22 -17.63
C THR A 478 28.95 -5.73 -16.27
N GLN A 479 29.68 -4.93 -15.50
CA GLN A 479 29.98 -5.24 -14.10
C GLN A 479 28.93 -4.60 -13.19
N LEU A 480 28.29 -5.42 -12.36
CA LEU A 480 27.27 -5.01 -11.37
C LEU A 480 27.81 -5.17 -9.96
N ALA A 481 27.70 -4.13 -9.15
CA ALA A 481 27.80 -4.23 -7.71
C ALA A 481 26.42 -4.59 -7.14
N LEU A 482 26.37 -5.66 -6.33
CA LEU A 482 25.14 -6.09 -5.65
C LEU A 482 25.23 -5.72 -4.17
N ILE A 483 24.15 -5.11 -3.64
CA ILE A 483 24.09 -4.65 -2.26
C ILE A 483 22.74 -5.04 -1.66
N ARG A 484 22.77 -5.84 -0.59
CA ARG A 484 21.59 -6.18 0.21
C ARG A 484 21.55 -5.32 1.48
N TYR A 485 20.36 -4.95 1.92
CA TYR A 485 20.17 -4.25 3.19
C TYR A 485 19.48 -5.15 4.23
N PRO A 486 19.91 -5.08 5.50
CA PRO A 486 20.95 -4.20 6.07
C PRO A 486 22.35 -4.53 5.55
N HIS A 487 23.22 -3.51 5.39
CA HIS A 487 24.53 -3.62 4.77
C HIS A 487 25.65 -3.40 5.79
N GLY A 488 26.48 -4.40 6.00
CA GLY A 488 27.56 -4.37 6.96
C GLY A 488 28.78 -3.58 6.48
N GLY A 489 29.24 -3.79 5.27
CA GLY A 489 30.44 -3.15 4.79
C GLY A 489 30.80 -3.44 3.34
N THR A 490 31.94 -2.94 2.90
CA THR A 490 32.45 -3.13 1.53
C THR A 490 32.79 -4.59 1.22
N PHE A 491 32.98 -5.41 2.23
CA PHE A 491 33.22 -6.85 2.14
C PHE A 491 31.96 -7.66 1.76
N GLU A 492 30.78 -7.09 1.92
CA GLU A 492 29.49 -7.66 1.48
C GLU A 492 29.03 -7.18 0.10
N ILE A 493 29.89 -6.52 -0.66
CA ILE A 493 29.56 -6.01 -1.99
C ILE A 493 30.28 -6.85 -3.04
N PRO A 494 29.69 -7.91 -3.59
CA PRO A 494 30.27 -8.57 -4.77
C PRO A 494 30.14 -7.66 -6.00
N ILE A 495 31.19 -7.61 -6.81
CA ILE A 495 31.17 -7.03 -8.16
C ILE A 495 31.21 -8.17 -9.13
N LEU A 496 30.17 -8.37 -9.90
CA LEU A 496 29.95 -9.52 -10.75
C LEU A 496 29.81 -9.11 -12.22
N THR A 497 30.24 -9.97 -13.12
CA THR A 497 30.10 -9.76 -14.56
C THR A 497 28.79 -10.38 -15.05
N VAL A 498 28.00 -9.62 -15.79
CA VAL A 498 26.74 -10.09 -16.37
C VAL A 498 27.01 -11.14 -17.45
N ASN A 499 26.47 -12.35 -17.23
CA ASN A 499 26.52 -13.49 -18.16
C ASN A 499 25.10 -13.92 -18.59
N ASN A 500 24.52 -13.23 -19.58
CA ASN A 500 23.19 -13.56 -20.10
C ASN A 500 23.20 -14.73 -21.11
N LYS A 501 24.34 -15.42 -21.28
CA LYS A 501 24.44 -16.65 -22.07
C LYS A 501 24.18 -17.91 -21.25
N ASN A 502 24.09 -17.80 -19.91
CA ASN A 502 23.81 -18.93 -19.03
C ASN A 502 22.45 -19.56 -19.37
N LYS A 503 22.44 -20.87 -19.67
CA LYS A 503 21.22 -21.59 -20.09
C LYS A 503 20.19 -21.66 -18.98
N ASN A 504 20.59 -21.99 -17.74
CA ASN A 504 19.67 -22.09 -16.61
C ASN A 504 19.06 -20.72 -16.27
N GLY A 505 19.84 -19.64 -16.34
CA GLY A 505 19.32 -18.30 -16.16
C GLY A 505 18.22 -17.95 -17.17
N ARG A 506 18.42 -18.31 -18.44
CA ARG A 506 17.42 -18.14 -19.50
C ARG A 506 16.16 -18.97 -19.29
N THR A 507 16.29 -20.19 -18.77
CA THR A 507 15.14 -21.07 -18.52
C THR A 507 14.34 -20.61 -17.32
N ILE A 508 15.01 -20.23 -16.23
CA ILE A 508 14.36 -19.93 -14.93
C ILE A 508 13.86 -18.49 -14.87
N ILE A 509 14.71 -17.53 -15.24
CA ILE A 509 14.40 -16.09 -15.15
C ILE A 509 13.83 -15.55 -16.47
N GLY A 510 14.28 -16.11 -17.60
CA GLY A 510 13.92 -15.60 -18.94
C GLY A 510 14.89 -14.54 -19.44
N THR A 511 14.67 -14.08 -20.68
CA THR A 511 15.52 -13.09 -21.37
C THR A 511 15.00 -11.66 -21.27
N ASP A 512 13.78 -11.50 -20.83
CA ASP A 512 12.97 -10.26 -20.79
C ASP A 512 12.64 -9.77 -19.38
N SER A 513 13.00 -10.52 -18.33
CA SER A 513 12.80 -10.09 -16.94
C SER A 513 13.55 -8.81 -16.61
N ILE A 514 12.84 -7.87 -15.97
CA ILE A 514 13.36 -6.53 -15.59
C ILE A 514 13.58 -6.38 -14.09
N ASP A 515 13.17 -7.34 -13.26
CA ASP A 515 13.13 -7.25 -11.80
C ASP A 515 13.73 -8.45 -11.06
N ALA A 516 14.42 -9.35 -11.77
CA ALA A 516 15.14 -10.46 -11.16
C ALA A 516 16.59 -10.54 -11.63
N VAL A 517 17.46 -11.07 -10.76
CA VAL A 517 18.84 -11.45 -11.09
C VAL A 517 19.15 -12.85 -10.55
N GLY A 518 19.95 -13.58 -11.32
CA GLY A 518 20.41 -14.91 -10.94
C GLY A 518 21.83 -14.87 -10.34
N ILE A 519 22.02 -15.49 -9.19
CA ILE A 519 23.33 -15.63 -8.52
C ILE A 519 23.49 -17.05 -7.98
N ASN A 520 24.71 -17.47 -7.73
CA ASN A 520 24.95 -18.72 -7.02
C ASN A 520 24.89 -18.56 -5.50
N LYS A 521 24.88 -19.69 -4.76
CA LYS A 521 24.78 -19.70 -3.30
C LYS A 521 25.92 -18.95 -2.62
N LYS A 522 27.16 -19.06 -3.09
CA LYS A 522 28.32 -18.40 -2.48
C LYS A 522 28.18 -16.86 -2.52
N ILE A 523 27.61 -16.34 -3.61
CA ILE A 523 27.34 -14.90 -3.71
C ILE A 523 26.22 -14.49 -2.78
N ALA A 524 25.16 -15.32 -2.62
CA ALA A 524 24.11 -15.08 -1.65
C ALA A 524 24.66 -15.02 -0.21
N ASP A 525 25.56 -15.94 0.14
CA ASP A 525 26.22 -15.94 1.46
C ASP A 525 27.01 -14.64 1.70
N ARG A 526 27.73 -14.15 0.70
CA ARG A 526 28.45 -12.88 0.76
C ARG A 526 27.55 -11.65 0.92
N LEU A 527 26.31 -11.76 0.51
CA LEU A 527 25.28 -10.70 0.63
C LEU A 527 24.59 -10.74 2.01
N SER A 528 25.34 -10.75 3.08
CA SER A 528 24.84 -10.83 4.48
C SER A 528 23.98 -12.07 4.74
N GLY A 529 24.33 -13.23 4.13
CA GLY A 529 23.59 -14.47 4.28
C GLY A 529 22.18 -14.40 3.69
N ALA A 530 22.05 -13.85 2.49
CA ALA A 530 20.77 -13.79 1.77
C ALA A 530 20.22 -15.20 1.51
N ASP A 531 18.91 -15.34 1.61
CA ASP A 531 18.17 -16.52 1.15
C ASP A 531 17.35 -16.18 -0.11
N PHE A 532 16.77 -17.23 -0.74
CA PHE A 532 16.05 -17.07 -1.98
C PHE A 532 14.52 -17.05 -1.80
N ASP A 533 14.04 -16.76 -0.59
CA ASP A 533 12.58 -16.70 -0.31
C ASP A 533 11.89 -15.40 -0.76
N GLY A 534 12.60 -14.56 -1.49
CA GLY A 534 12.16 -13.26 -2.00
C GLY A 534 13.05 -12.09 -1.58
N ASP A 535 14.26 -12.36 -1.11
CA ASP A 535 15.26 -11.34 -0.83
C ASP A 535 15.61 -10.53 -2.07
N THR A 536 15.91 -9.25 -1.87
CA THR A 536 16.22 -8.32 -2.94
C THR A 536 17.59 -7.68 -2.78
N VAL A 537 18.19 -7.36 -3.91
CA VAL A 537 19.46 -6.63 -3.96
C VAL A 537 19.32 -5.35 -4.77
N MET A 538 20.05 -4.32 -4.38
CA MET A 538 20.29 -3.15 -5.20
C MET A 538 21.45 -3.46 -6.15
N CYS A 539 21.18 -3.40 -7.45
CA CYS A 539 22.16 -3.58 -8.51
C CYS A 539 22.63 -2.21 -9.02
N ILE A 540 23.95 -1.99 -9.06
CA ILE A 540 24.56 -0.76 -9.55
C ILE A 540 25.57 -1.12 -10.64
N PRO A 541 25.40 -0.67 -11.90
CA PRO A 541 26.42 -0.81 -12.92
C PRO A 541 27.70 -0.05 -12.54
N THR A 542 28.84 -0.75 -12.50
CA THR A 542 30.14 -0.13 -12.20
C THR A 542 30.97 0.14 -13.43
N HIS A 543 30.77 -0.68 -14.48
CA HIS A 543 31.36 -0.50 -15.80
C HIS A 543 30.34 -0.86 -16.87
N ASP A 544 30.00 0.10 -17.70
CA ASP A 544 29.25 -0.09 -18.94
C ASP A 544 29.89 0.72 -20.07
N LYS A 545 29.30 0.69 -21.28
CA LYS A 545 29.76 1.45 -22.43
C LYS A 545 29.70 2.97 -22.20
N ALA A 546 28.88 3.44 -21.28
CA ALA A 546 28.63 4.88 -21.06
C ALA A 546 29.52 5.50 -19.99
N GLY A 547 30.23 4.69 -19.16
CA GLY A 547 31.11 5.23 -18.14
C GLY A 547 31.40 4.32 -16.94
N LYS A 548 32.03 4.91 -15.93
CA LYS A 548 32.53 4.17 -14.76
C LYS A 548 32.07 4.79 -13.46
N VAL A 549 31.24 4.06 -12.72
CA VAL A 549 30.96 4.36 -11.31
C VAL A 549 31.83 3.45 -10.44
N LYS A 550 32.85 4.03 -9.78
CA LYS A 550 33.71 3.24 -8.89
C LYS A 550 33.00 2.97 -7.58
N ILE A 551 32.59 1.74 -7.36
CA ILE A 551 32.09 1.23 -6.07
C ILE A 551 33.26 0.55 -5.35
N LYS A 552 33.48 0.94 -4.08
CA LYS A 552 34.48 0.31 -3.22
C LYS A 552 33.94 -1.05 -2.75
N SER A 553 34.62 -2.10 -3.10
CA SER A 553 34.37 -3.48 -2.67
C SER A 553 35.70 -4.06 -2.13
N THR A 554 35.62 -4.89 -1.11
CA THR A 554 36.78 -5.59 -0.53
C THR A 554 36.47 -7.08 -0.44
N ASN A 555 37.53 -7.89 -0.20
CA ASN A 555 37.33 -9.31 0.04
C ASN A 555 36.50 -9.54 1.31
N GLU A 556 35.92 -10.72 1.41
CA GLU A 556 35.21 -11.17 2.60
C GLU A 556 36.11 -11.16 3.84
N LEU A 557 35.52 -10.94 5.01
CA LEU A 557 36.23 -10.99 6.27
C LEU A 557 36.46 -12.47 6.65
N GLU A 558 37.71 -12.89 6.80
CA GLU A 558 38.07 -14.26 7.19
C GLU A 558 37.38 -14.70 8.48
N GLY A 559 37.20 -13.81 9.45
CA GLY A 559 36.51 -14.10 10.71
C GLY A 559 35.01 -14.37 10.62
N LEU A 560 34.40 -14.30 9.43
CA LEU A 560 32.99 -14.65 9.19
C LEU A 560 32.84 -16.03 8.54
N LYS A 561 33.91 -16.64 8.03
CA LYS A 561 33.82 -17.93 7.38
C LYS A 561 33.33 -19.02 8.34
N GLY A 562 32.30 -19.74 7.96
CA GLY A 562 31.72 -20.84 8.73
C GLY A 562 30.96 -20.40 10.00
N PHE A 563 30.75 -19.12 10.20
CA PHE A 563 29.96 -18.64 11.34
C PHE A 563 28.46 -18.77 11.06
N ASP A 564 27.78 -19.61 11.84
CA ASP A 564 26.31 -19.68 11.89
C ASP A 564 25.80 -19.15 13.24
N PRO A 565 24.93 -18.13 13.26
CA PRO A 565 24.37 -17.59 14.49
C PRO A 565 23.58 -18.59 15.32
N LYS A 566 22.88 -19.55 14.68
CA LYS A 566 22.02 -20.53 15.36
C LYS A 566 22.85 -21.61 16.02
N ASP A 567 23.85 -22.12 15.32
CA ASP A 567 24.79 -23.12 15.87
C ASP A 567 25.58 -22.53 17.01
N SER A 568 25.96 -21.24 16.90
CA SER A 568 26.81 -20.57 17.91
C SER A 568 26.05 -20.09 19.14
N TYR A 569 24.78 -19.66 18.98
CA TYR A 569 24.00 -18.97 20.03
C TYR A 569 22.57 -19.44 20.18
N GLY A 570 22.18 -20.58 19.60
CA GLY A 570 20.91 -21.24 19.82
C GLY A 570 20.75 -21.75 21.26
N TYR A 571 19.51 -22.02 21.68
CA TYR A 571 19.21 -22.63 22.99
C TYR A 571 19.41 -24.15 22.96
N ASP A 572 19.89 -24.69 24.07
CA ASP A 572 20.01 -26.13 24.28
C ASP A 572 18.69 -26.73 24.80
N THR A 573 18.02 -26.00 25.68
CA THR A 573 16.81 -26.46 26.36
C THR A 573 15.78 -25.33 26.44
N LYS A 574 14.51 -25.71 26.31
CA LYS A 574 13.34 -24.85 26.46
C LYS A 574 12.41 -25.43 27.51
N THR A 575 11.93 -24.63 28.44
CA THR A 575 10.89 -24.98 29.42
C THR A 575 9.71 -24.02 29.30
N VAL A 576 8.55 -24.47 29.78
CA VAL A 576 7.32 -23.65 29.85
C VAL A 576 6.86 -23.66 31.30
N ASP A 577 6.63 -22.49 31.89
CA ASP A 577 6.13 -22.37 33.27
C ASP A 577 4.59 -22.61 33.35
N SER A 578 4.05 -22.58 34.56
CA SER A 578 2.62 -22.77 34.83
C SER A 578 1.74 -21.73 34.14
N ASP A 579 2.27 -20.54 33.86
CA ASP A 579 1.57 -19.42 33.21
C ASP A 579 1.71 -19.45 31.67
N GLY A 580 2.29 -20.53 31.12
CA GLY A 580 2.51 -20.71 29.68
C GLY A 580 3.67 -19.87 29.10
N LYS A 581 4.50 -19.29 29.95
CA LYS A 581 5.65 -18.49 29.51
C LYS A 581 6.84 -19.39 29.22
N GLU A 582 7.47 -19.15 28.08
CA GLU A 582 8.63 -19.90 27.61
C GLU A 582 9.94 -19.34 28.20
N HIS A 583 10.80 -20.24 28.67
CA HIS A 583 12.14 -19.96 29.19
C HIS A 583 13.17 -20.73 28.39
N TYR A 584 14.24 -20.07 28.01
CA TYR A 584 15.28 -20.59 27.13
C TYR A 584 16.61 -20.66 27.85
N TYR A 585 17.31 -21.80 27.73
CA TYR A 585 18.54 -22.10 28.42
C TYR A 585 19.66 -22.43 27.43
N ARG A 586 20.85 -21.98 27.73
CA ARG A 586 22.09 -22.33 27.02
C ARG A 586 23.19 -22.62 28.03
N ASN A 587 23.86 -23.77 27.89
CA ASN A 587 24.84 -24.29 28.86
C ASN A 587 24.27 -24.29 30.30
N GLY A 588 23.00 -24.68 30.46
CA GLY A 588 22.32 -24.73 31.76
C GLY A 588 21.95 -23.39 32.37
N LYS A 589 22.18 -22.26 31.68
CA LYS A 589 21.88 -20.92 32.16
C LYS A 589 20.73 -20.29 31.36
N GLU A 590 19.74 -19.77 32.10
CA GLU A 590 18.63 -19.04 31.50
C GLU A 590 19.10 -17.69 30.97
N TYR A 591 18.57 -17.28 29.80
CA TYR A 591 18.85 -15.96 29.23
C TYR A 591 17.60 -15.28 28.69
N ARG A 592 17.69 -13.97 28.52
CA ARG A 592 16.58 -13.14 28.06
C ARG A 592 16.49 -13.14 26.54
N ILE A 593 15.27 -13.36 26.03
CA ILE A 593 14.95 -13.20 24.61
C ILE A 593 14.91 -11.71 24.24
N MET A 594 15.44 -11.39 23.07
CA MET A 594 15.37 -10.07 22.48
C MET A 594 13.93 -9.70 22.13
N LYS A 595 13.55 -8.43 22.37
CA LYS A 595 12.21 -7.90 22.05
C LYS A 595 12.23 -6.67 21.12
N ASN A 596 13.41 -6.19 20.72
CA ASN A 596 13.58 -4.94 20.00
C ASN A 596 14.66 -5.06 18.93
N THR A 597 14.55 -6.05 18.04
CA THR A 597 15.52 -6.32 16.96
C THR A 597 15.87 -5.07 16.16
N GLY A 598 14.87 -4.27 15.75
CA GLY A 598 15.13 -3.05 14.97
C GLY A 598 15.99 -2.01 15.68
N THR A 599 15.83 -1.86 16.99
CA THR A 599 16.66 -0.93 17.81
C THR A 599 18.08 -1.46 17.92
N GLN A 600 18.26 -2.75 18.24
CA GLN A 600 19.58 -3.37 18.39
C GLN A 600 20.34 -3.42 17.07
N MET A 601 19.65 -3.73 15.97
CA MET A 601 20.23 -3.63 14.62
C MET A 601 20.68 -2.22 14.28
N GLY A 602 19.92 -1.20 14.67
CA GLY A 602 20.32 0.20 14.51
C GLY A 602 21.61 0.52 15.29
N VAL A 603 21.73 0.05 16.52
CA VAL A 603 22.90 0.25 17.38
C VAL A 603 24.14 -0.38 16.78
N ILE A 604 24.09 -1.69 16.43
CA ILE A 604 25.25 -2.40 15.90
C ILE A 604 25.64 -1.93 14.49
N SER A 605 24.68 -1.62 13.62
CA SER A 605 24.96 -1.08 12.28
C SER A 605 25.64 0.30 12.34
N ASN A 606 25.26 1.13 13.32
CA ASN A 606 25.93 2.41 13.56
C ASN A 606 27.35 2.20 14.06
N LEU A 607 27.58 1.23 14.97
CA LEU A 607 28.92 0.88 15.43
C LEU A 607 29.81 0.44 14.26
N ILE A 608 29.33 -0.48 13.42
CA ILE A 608 30.09 -0.98 12.25
C ILE A 608 30.43 0.19 11.30
N THR A 609 29.50 1.14 11.12
CA THR A 609 29.76 2.33 10.30
C THR A 609 30.90 3.19 10.89
N ASP A 610 30.83 3.49 12.18
CA ASP A 610 31.85 4.28 12.85
C ASP A 610 33.22 3.57 12.87
N MET A 611 33.23 2.24 13.09
CA MET A 611 34.43 1.41 13.03
C MET A 611 35.07 1.43 11.63
N THR A 612 34.23 1.27 10.58
CA THR A 612 34.70 1.30 9.19
C THR A 612 35.37 2.63 8.84
N LEU A 613 34.77 3.74 9.24
CA LEU A 613 35.28 5.08 8.95
C LEU A 613 36.52 5.42 9.80
N ALA A 614 36.62 4.87 11.01
CA ALA A 614 37.81 5.01 11.85
C ALA A 614 38.97 4.07 11.44
N GLY A 615 38.77 3.19 10.46
CA GLY A 615 39.81 2.24 10.03
C GLY A 615 40.03 1.11 11.01
N ALA A 616 38.97 0.56 11.60
CA ALA A 616 39.06 -0.62 12.46
C ALA A 616 39.68 -1.81 11.73
N SER A 617 40.34 -2.70 12.46
CA SER A 617 40.94 -3.91 11.90
C SER A 617 39.83 -4.87 11.38
N ASN A 618 40.21 -5.76 10.47
CA ASN A 618 39.30 -6.78 9.93
C ASN A 618 38.75 -7.70 11.03
N ASP A 619 39.53 -8.00 12.06
CA ASP A 619 39.09 -8.86 13.17
C ASP A 619 38.07 -8.15 14.06
N GLU A 620 38.23 -6.86 14.33
CA GLU A 620 37.27 -6.05 15.07
C GLU A 620 35.97 -5.91 14.26
N LEU A 621 36.08 -5.65 12.95
CA LEU A 621 34.91 -5.59 12.06
C LEU A 621 34.17 -6.94 12.01
N ALA A 622 34.91 -8.05 11.89
CA ALA A 622 34.34 -9.39 11.91
C ALA A 622 33.59 -9.67 13.23
N ALA A 623 34.16 -9.29 14.37
CA ALA A 623 33.51 -9.43 15.67
C ALA A 623 32.17 -8.65 15.73
N ALA A 624 32.17 -7.38 15.31
CA ALA A 624 30.95 -6.59 15.29
C ALA A 624 29.90 -7.14 14.31
N VAL A 625 30.33 -7.66 13.14
CA VAL A 625 29.44 -8.25 12.13
C VAL A 625 28.86 -9.58 12.60
N ARG A 626 29.66 -10.48 13.22
CA ARG A 626 29.13 -11.70 13.86
C ARG A 626 28.01 -11.37 14.84
N HIS A 627 28.23 -10.38 15.71
CA HIS A 627 27.18 -9.96 16.64
C HIS A 627 25.96 -9.41 15.91
N SER A 628 26.10 -8.65 14.81
CA SER A 628 24.97 -8.16 14.03
C SER A 628 24.15 -9.28 13.40
N MET A 629 24.80 -10.36 12.93
CA MET A 629 24.14 -11.57 12.40
C MET A 629 23.33 -12.30 13.48
N VAL A 630 23.82 -12.32 14.72
CA VAL A 630 23.06 -12.85 15.86
C VAL A 630 21.87 -11.94 16.18
N VAL A 631 22.06 -10.63 16.23
CA VAL A 631 21.01 -9.65 16.57
C VAL A 631 19.85 -9.70 15.61
N ILE A 632 20.08 -9.83 14.29
CA ILE A 632 18.99 -9.84 13.30
C ILE A 632 18.06 -11.06 13.47
N ASP A 633 18.63 -12.19 13.91
CA ASP A 633 17.91 -13.45 14.06
C ASP A 633 17.50 -13.77 15.52
N ALA A 634 17.98 -12.99 16.50
CA ALA A 634 17.80 -13.30 17.92
C ALA A 634 16.34 -13.36 18.38
N GLU A 635 15.47 -12.46 17.91
CA GLU A 635 14.05 -12.48 18.27
C GLU A 635 13.31 -13.65 17.60
N LYS A 636 13.64 -13.95 16.35
CA LYS A 636 12.98 -14.97 15.52
C LYS A 636 13.37 -16.40 15.93
N HIS A 637 14.64 -16.59 16.30
CA HIS A 637 15.21 -17.90 16.63
C HIS A 637 15.60 -18.05 18.09
N HIS A 638 15.21 -17.08 18.93
CA HIS A 638 15.46 -17.07 20.39
C HIS A 638 16.94 -17.23 20.74
N LEU A 639 17.84 -16.52 19.98
CA LEU A 639 19.28 -16.64 20.20
C LEU A 639 19.76 -15.87 21.43
N ASP A 640 20.82 -16.34 22.09
CA ASP A 640 21.47 -15.65 23.20
C ASP A 640 22.35 -14.48 22.70
N TYR A 641 21.71 -13.38 22.33
CA TYR A 641 22.38 -12.19 21.84
C TYR A 641 23.28 -11.51 22.89
N LYS A 642 22.99 -11.73 24.19
CA LYS A 642 23.83 -11.14 25.27
C LYS A 642 25.15 -11.85 25.40
N GLN A 643 25.16 -13.19 25.27
CA GLN A 643 26.42 -13.92 25.22
C GLN A 643 27.21 -13.52 23.97
N SER A 644 26.57 -13.39 22.81
CA SER A 644 27.21 -12.89 21.60
C SER A 644 27.82 -11.46 21.77
N GLU A 645 27.17 -10.57 22.51
CA GLU A 645 27.72 -9.25 22.85
C GLU A 645 29.02 -9.35 23.64
N ILE A 646 29.10 -10.30 24.58
CA ILE A 646 30.27 -10.56 25.42
C ILE A 646 31.40 -11.18 24.59
N ASP A 647 31.13 -12.29 23.87
CA ASP A 647 32.10 -13.08 23.12
C ASP A 647 32.76 -12.25 22.01
N ASN A 648 32.01 -11.36 21.38
CA ASN A 648 32.50 -10.45 20.35
C ASN A 648 32.99 -9.09 20.92
N ASN A 649 33.11 -8.97 22.25
CA ASN A 649 33.64 -7.80 22.94
C ASN A 649 33.00 -6.45 22.51
N VAL A 650 31.72 -6.47 22.19
CA VAL A 650 30.98 -5.35 21.55
C VAL A 650 30.98 -4.11 22.45
N SER A 651 30.91 -4.30 23.78
CA SER A 651 30.96 -3.18 24.74
C SER A 651 32.30 -2.44 24.69
N ALA A 652 33.44 -3.13 24.50
CA ALA A 652 34.74 -2.50 24.34
C ALA A 652 34.87 -1.78 23.00
N LEU A 653 34.33 -2.37 21.92
CA LEU A 653 34.24 -1.72 20.61
C LEU A 653 33.41 -0.42 20.67
N HIS A 654 32.28 -0.43 21.38
CA HIS A 654 31.53 0.81 21.63
C HIS A 654 32.33 1.86 22.38
N LYS A 655 33.07 1.47 23.42
CA LYS A 655 33.94 2.41 24.15
C LYS A 655 35.03 2.98 23.27
N LYS A 656 35.66 2.14 22.44
CA LYS A 656 36.75 2.52 21.53
C LYS A 656 36.29 3.45 20.41
N TYR A 657 35.18 3.14 19.75
CA TYR A 657 34.74 3.83 18.53
C TYR A 657 33.61 4.83 18.75
N GLN A 658 32.87 4.74 19.84
CA GLN A 658 31.73 5.60 20.17
C GLN A 658 31.72 6.12 21.61
N GLY A 659 32.85 6.08 22.28
CA GLY A 659 33.01 6.56 23.63
C GLY A 659 32.82 8.08 23.77
N LYS A 660 32.62 8.57 24.99
CA LYS A 660 32.46 10.01 25.26
C LYS A 660 33.63 10.87 24.77
N ALA A 661 34.85 10.36 24.90
CA ALA A 661 36.07 11.06 24.49
C ALA A 661 36.25 11.11 22.96
N THR A 662 35.81 10.06 22.23
CA THR A 662 35.96 9.95 20.78
C THR A 662 34.72 10.41 20.03
N GLY A 663 33.56 10.34 20.67
CA GLY A 663 32.26 10.70 20.08
C GLY A 663 31.80 9.84 18.91
N GLY A 664 32.59 8.87 18.53
CA GLY A 664 32.46 8.08 17.29
C GLY A 664 33.29 8.64 16.14
N ALA A 665 33.47 7.84 15.09
CA ALA A 665 34.21 8.23 13.89
C ALA A 665 33.33 9.02 12.90
N ALA A 666 32.01 8.76 12.90
CA ALA A 666 31.03 9.37 11.99
C ALA A 666 29.70 9.59 12.71
N THR A 667 29.72 10.36 13.81
CA THR A 667 28.56 10.56 14.69
C THR A 667 27.35 11.12 13.96
N ILE A 668 27.54 12.07 13.05
CA ILE A 668 26.45 12.63 12.24
C ILE A 668 25.79 11.57 11.33
N ILE A 669 26.57 10.70 10.71
CA ILE A 669 26.07 9.67 9.79
C ILE A 669 25.35 8.56 10.56
N SER A 670 25.95 8.12 11.66
CA SER A 670 25.45 7.01 12.47
C SER A 670 24.29 7.41 13.38
N LYS A 671 24.24 8.65 13.85
CA LYS A 671 23.37 9.10 14.94
C LYS A 671 22.39 10.21 14.59
N ALA A 672 22.39 10.73 13.36
CA ALA A 672 21.49 11.82 12.96
C ALA A 672 20.01 11.52 13.30
N LYS A 673 19.56 10.28 13.04
CA LYS A 673 18.22 9.77 13.41
C LYS A 673 18.09 9.36 14.88
N GLY A 674 19.19 9.36 15.64
CA GLY A 674 19.18 8.93 17.03
C GLY A 674 18.19 9.77 17.83
N GLN A 675 17.42 9.12 18.69
CA GLN A 675 16.43 9.79 19.52
C GLN A 675 17.11 10.52 20.68
N GLN A 676 16.62 11.72 20.96
CA GLN A 676 16.89 12.42 22.22
C GLN A 676 15.59 12.84 22.88
N SER A 677 15.65 13.04 24.19
CA SER A 677 14.50 13.49 24.96
C SER A 677 14.52 15.01 25.05
N VAL A 678 13.41 15.62 24.67
CA VAL A 678 13.18 17.08 24.81
C VAL A 678 11.97 17.30 25.70
N VAL A 679 11.89 18.48 26.33
CA VAL A 679 10.71 18.84 27.13
C VAL A 679 9.45 18.78 26.26
N LYS A 680 8.34 18.31 26.85
CA LYS A 680 7.06 18.19 26.17
C LYS A 680 6.62 19.52 25.57
N ARG A 681 6.27 19.49 24.29
CA ARG A 681 5.83 20.65 23.48
C ARG A 681 4.34 20.56 23.24
N GLN A 682 3.69 21.72 23.00
CA GLN A 682 2.28 21.79 22.65
C GLN A 682 2.03 22.74 21.48
N GLY A 683 0.90 22.52 20.78
CA GLY A 683 0.48 23.33 19.65
C GLY A 683 1.26 23.09 18.36
N SER A 684 1.03 23.96 17.39
CA SER A 684 1.75 23.94 16.12
C SER A 684 3.13 24.59 16.26
N PRO A 685 4.10 24.22 15.39
CA PRO A 685 5.38 24.91 15.33
C PRO A 685 5.19 26.42 15.10
N ILE A 686 6.02 27.23 15.77
CA ILE A 686 6.10 28.69 15.58
C ILE A 686 7.22 28.93 14.58
N ILE A 687 6.88 29.57 13.46
CA ILE A 687 7.84 29.91 12.40
C ILE A 687 8.23 31.39 12.55
N ASP A 688 9.51 31.63 12.64
CA ASP A 688 10.08 32.98 12.59
C ASP A 688 9.94 33.52 11.15
N PRO A 689 9.26 34.64 10.92
CA PRO A 689 8.99 35.15 9.58
C PRO A 689 10.25 35.69 8.87
N GLU A 690 11.29 36.08 9.59
CA GLU A 690 12.51 36.62 9.01
C GLU A 690 13.52 35.52 8.65
N THR A 691 13.64 34.52 9.51
CA THR A 691 14.64 33.46 9.36
C THR A 691 14.06 32.14 8.84
N GLY A 692 12.75 31.93 8.96
CA GLY A 692 12.09 30.66 8.68
C GLY A 692 12.37 29.56 9.71
N LYS A 693 13.13 29.85 10.77
CA LYS A 693 13.42 28.89 11.83
C LYS A 693 12.16 28.50 12.61
N VAL A 694 12.17 27.26 13.07
CA VAL A 694 11.05 26.69 13.84
C VAL A 694 11.37 26.69 15.31
N SER A 695 10.44 27.17 16.11
CA SER A 695 10.44 27.05 17.57
C SER A 695 9.14 26.37 18.05
N TYR A 696 9.11 26.01 19.34
CA TYR A 696 7.96 25.30 19.91
C TYR A 696 7.58 25.87 21.26
N LYS A 697 6.29 26.01 21.49
CA LYS A 697 5.78 26.32 22.84
C LYS A 697 5.94 25.09 23.73
N ILE A 698 6.53 25.25 24.89
CA ILE A 698 6.57 24.24 25.94
C ILE A 698 5.15 23.99 26.44
N ALA A 699 4.77 22.74 26.67
CA ALA A 699 3.43 22.39 27.13
C ALA A 699 3.21 22.93 28.55
N ASP A 700 1.99 23.44 28.82
CA ASP A 700 1.67 24.02 30.12
C ASP A 700 1.75 22.98 31.25
N ASP A 701 1.59 21.67 30.93
CA ASP A 701 1.77 20.54 31.83
C ASP A 701 3.18 19.91 31.73
N ALA A 702 4.15 20.59 31.13
CA ALA A 702 5.47 20.01 30.90
C ALA A 702 6.26 19.76 32.18
N TYR A 703 6.00 20.48 33.23
CA TYR A 703 6.65 20.32 34.51
C TYR A 703 5.66 19.85 35.56
N TYR A 704 6.12 18.98 36.49
CA TYR A 704 5.33 18.47 37.61
C TYR A 704 6.21 18.19 38.81
N GLU A 705 5.65 18.29 39.97
CA GLU A 705 6.33 17.96 41.21
C GLU A 705 6.27 16.44 41.48
N ALA A 706 7.38 15.87 41.92
CA ALA A 706 7.48 14.47 42.26
C ALA A 706 8.38 14.26 43.49
N PRO A 707 8.03 13.32 44.40
CA PRO A 707 8.88 12.97 45.50
C PRO A 707 10.17 12.28 45.04
N LYS A 708 11.28 12.63 45.64
CA LYS A 708 12.54 11.95 45.48
C LYS A 708 13.05 11.53 46.87
N VAL A 709 13.16 10.23 47.07
CA VAL A 709 13.73 9.68 48.31
C VAL A 709 15.23 9.69 48.19
N ASP A 710 15.93 10.30 49.13
CA ASP A 710 17.38 10.15 49.28
C ASP A 710 17.68 8.74 49.78
N LYS A 711 18.35 7.96 48.94
CA LYS A 711 18.63 6.53 49.22
C LYS A 711 19.53 6.32 50.46
N ARG A 712 20.26 7.35 50.92
CA ARG A 712 21.19 7.27 52.02
C ARG A 712 20.55 7.72 53.35
N THR A 713 19.71 8.75 53.32
CA THR A 713 19.09 9.33 54.51
C THR A 713 17.62 8.94 54.69
N GLY A 714 16.96 8.38 53.64
CA GLY A 714 15.50 8.13 53.64
C GLY A 714 14.65 9.40 53.55
N GLU A 715 15.24 10.58 53.47
CA GLU A 715 14.54 11.86 53.42
C GLU A 715 13.82 12.04 52.09
N VAL A 716 12.56 12.45 52.13
CA VAL A 716 11.76 12.71 50.95
C VAL A 716 11.77 14.19 50.60
N LYS A 717 12.35 14.55 49.45
CA LYS A 717 12.36 15.92 48.94
C LYS A 717 11.47 16.01 47.70
N THR A 718 10.67 17.05 47.60
CA THR A 718 9.91 17.36 46.36
C THR A 718 10.83 17.96 45.31
N ILE A 719 10.89 17.38 44.14
CA ILE A 719 11.66 17.88 43.01
C ILE A 719 10.78 18.13 41.80
N THR A 720 11.04 19.18 41.05
CA THR A 720 10.37 19.43 39.77
C THR A 720 10.95 18.51 38.69
N LYS A 721 10.10 17.73 38.05
CA LYS A 721 10.45 16.86 36.92
C LYS A 721 9.79 17.36 35.63
N ALA A 722 10.50 17.21 34.52
CA ALA A 722 9.96 17.50 33.20
C ALA A 722 9.35 16.26 32.55
N ARG A 723 8.18 16.41 31.98
CA ARG A 723 7.63 15.43 31.02
C ARG A 723 8.41 15.58 29.73
N LEU A 724 8.90 14.46 29.22
CA LEU A 724 9.75 14.42 28.04
C LEU A 724 9.01 13.79 26.86
N GLN A 725 9.31 14.28 25.66
CA GLN A 725 8.95 13.65 24.39
C GLN A 725 10.20 13.32 23.58
N LYS A 726 10.05 12.46 22.57
CA LYS A 726 11.15 12.06 21.71
C LYS A 726 11.25 12.97 20.48
N SER A 727 12.48 13.33 20.14
CA SER A 727 12.86 14.01 18.89
C SER A 727 14.15 13.40 18.35
N THR A 728 14.52 13.73 17.12
CA THR A 728 15.81 13.26 16.57
C THR A 728 16.92 14.26 16.86
N LYS A 729 18.14 13.77 17.00
CA LYS A 729 19.30 14.64 17.26
C LYS A 729 19.48 15.69 16.18
N MET A 730 19.37 15.30 14.91
CA MET A 730 19.53 16.24 13.78
C MET A 730 18.41 17.30 13.73
N ALA A 731 17.18 16.94 14.10
CA ALA A 731 16.09 17.93 14.13
C ALA A 731 16.30 19.02 15.18
N GLU A 732 16.97 18.66 16.32
CA GLU A 732 17.21 19.58 17.42
C GLU A 732 18.51 20.39 17.27
N ALA A 733 19.46 19.93 16.48
CA ALA A 733 20.68 20.69 16.22
C ALA A 733 20.39 21.86 15.27
N ASP A 734 20.75 23.08 15.65
CA ASP A 734 20.65 24.26 14.79
C ASP A 734 21.65 24.17 13.63
N ASP A 735 22.87 23.77 13.93
CA ASP A 735 23.93 23.50 12.97
C ASP A 735 24.31 22.02 12.97
N ALA A 736 24.28 21.37 11.83
CA ALA A 736 24.63 19.96 11.69
C ALA A 736 26.06 19.64 12.12
N TYR A 737 26.95 20.62 12.15
CA TYR A 737 28.30 20.49 12.67
C TYR A 737 28.37 20.18 14.17
N GLU A 738 27.32 20.47 14.94
CA GLU A 738 27.20 20.07 16.35
C GLU A 738 27.20 18.55 16.55
N LEU A 739 26.80 17.81 15.52
CA LEU A 739 26.76 16.35 15.53
C LEU A 739 28.05 15.70 14.97
N VAL A 740 28.95 16.49 14.42
CA VAL A 740 30.23 15.98 13.91
C VAL A 740 31.09 15.47 15.06
N SER A 741 31.72 14.32 14.89
CA SER A 741 32.61 13.76 15.92
C SER A 741 33.83 14.63 16.16
N PRO A 742 34.50 14.53 17.34
CA PRO A 742 35.75 15.24 17.60
C PRO A 742 36.85 14.93 16.58
N ALA A 743 36.81 13.74 15.98
CA ALA A 743 37.73 13.31 14.91
C ALA A 743 37.54 14.06 13.59
N ARG A 744 36.43 14.75 13.41
CA ARG A 744 36.06 15.54 12.21
C ARG A 744 36.36 14.79 10.91
N HIS A 745 35.92 13.53 10.80
CA HIS A 745 36.16 12.72 9.63
C HIS A 745 35.65 13.42 8.36
N LYS A 746 36.41 13.41 7.27
CA LYS A 746 36.04 14.12 6.02
C LYS A 746 34.66 13.77 5.49
N MET A 747 34.22 12.51 5.67
CA MET A 747 32.88 12.07 5.26
C MET A 747 31.78 12.72 6.11
N GLU A 748 32.00 12.91 7.42
CA GLU A 748 31.06 13.62 8.29
C GLU A 748 30.88 15.08 7.88
N LEU A 749 31.98 15.75 7.50
CA LEU A 749 31.92 17.16 7.06
C LEU A 749 31.06 17.30 5.79
N VAL A 750 31.22 16.37 4.84
CA VAL A 750 30.37 16.35 3.61
C VAL A 750 28.90 16.15 3.95
N TYR A 751 28.58 15.32 4.91
CA TYR A 751 27.19 15.13 5.35
C TYR A 751 26.66 16.29 6.19
N ALA A 752 27.52 16.97 6.97
CA ALA A 752 27.14 18.18 7.70
C ALA A 752 26.79 19.33 6.74
N ASP A 753 27.61 19.53 5.68
CA ASP A 753 27.32 20.50 4.61
C ASP A 753 25.95 20.23 3.95
N TYR A 754 25.72 18.97 3.60
CA TYR A 754 24.44 18.57 3.01
C TYR A 754 23.25 18.80 3.96
N ALA A 755 23.37 18.39 5.23
CA ALA A 755 22.29 18.57 6.21
C ALA A 755 21.98 20.05 6.43
N ASN A 756 23.00 20.90 6.52
CA ASN A 756 22.84 22.35 6.66
C ASN A 756 22.20 22.97 5.41
N THR A 757 22.56 22.50 4.21
CA THR A 757 21.92 22.90 2.95
C THR A 757 20.42 22.56 2.98
N MET A 758 20.04 21.37 3.40
CA MET A 758 18.63 20.98 3.52
C MET A 758 17.88 21.83 4.56
N LYS A 759 18.48 22.07 5.73
CA LYS A 759 17.89 22.96 6.76
C LYS A 759 17.71 24.40 6.25
N SER A 760 18.67 24.91 5.51
CA SER A 760 18.60 26.24 4.89
C SER A 760 17.44 26.32 3.90
N MET A 761 17.30 25.30 3.02
CA MET A 761 16.18 25.24 2.07
C MET A 761 14.83 25.12 2.77
N ALA A 762 14.73 24.34 3.85
CA ALA A 762 13.52 24.26 4.67
C ALA A 762 13.13 25.63 5.25
N ASN A 763 14.11 26.36 5.77
CA ASN A 763 13.89 27.69 6.31
C ASN A 763 13.48 28.69 5.22
N GLN A 764 14.11 28.66 4.05
CA GLN A 764 13.74 29.48 2.90
C GLN A 764 12.29 29.21 2.46
N ALA A 765 11.89 27.93 2.40
CA ALA A 765 10.53 27.56 2.04
C ALA A 765 9.50 28.05 3.07
N ARG A 766 9.81 27.99 4.36
CA ARG A 766 8.95 28.54 5.42
C ARG A 766 8.85 30.07 5.32
N LYS A 767 9.95 30.75 5.05
CA LYS A 767 9.96 32.18 4.84
C LYS A 767 9.11 32.58 3.65
N GLU A 768 9.26 31.92 2.51
CA GLU A 768 8.44 32.11 1.32
C GLU A 768 6.97 31.79 1.59
N MET A 769 6.68 30.75 2.37
CA MET A 769 5.34 30.40 2.80
C MET A 769 4.69 31.52 3.65
N MET A 770 5.43 32.16 4.52
CA MET A 770 4.94 33.26 5.36
C MET A 770 4.65 34.51 4.54
N SER A 771 5.48 34.80 3.53
CA SER A 771 5.29 35.94 2.61
C SER A 771 4.22 35.70 1.55
N THR A 772 3.89 34.46 1.23
CA THR A 772 2.86 34.11 0.23
C THR A 772 1.48 34.49 0.71
N GLY A 773 0.71 35.26 -0.08
CA GLY A 773 -0.66 35.67 0.20
C GLY A 773 -1.63 34.47 0.39
N LYS A 774 -2.88 34.79 0.67
CA LYS A 774 -3.96 33.78 0.78
C LYS A 774 -5.02 34.06 -0.26
N VAL A 775 -5.60 33.04 -0.87
CA VAL A 775 -6.89 33.18 -1.55
C VAL A 775 -7.94 33.33 -0.45
N ALA A 776 -8.53 34.50 -0.36
CA ALA A 776 -9.58 34.73 0.62
C ALA A 776 -10.82 33.86 0.30
N TYR A 777 -11.41 33.25 1.33
CA TYR A 777 -12.66 32.54 1.17
C TYR A 777 -13.76 33.52 0.73
N SER A 778 -14.45 33.20 -0.35
CA SER A 778 -15.55 33.97 -0.88
C SER A 778 -16.88 33.23 -0.70
N ALA A 779 -17.76 33.77 0.14
CA ALA A 779 -19.10 33.21 0.34
C ALA A 779 -19.94 33.28 -0.94
N THR A 780 -19.72 34.29 -1.78
CA THR A 780 -20.37 34.44 -3.09
C THR A 780 -19.89 33.34 -4.04
N ALA A 781 -18.58 33.11 -4.15
CA ALA A 781 -18.02 32.03 -4.94
C ALA A 781 -18.50 30.65 -4.44
N ASN A 782 -18.59 30.45 -3.13
CA ASN A 782 -19.12 29.20 -2.56
C ASN A 782 -20.58 28.95 -2.99
N LYS A 783 -21.42 29.97 -3.08
CA LYS A 783 -22.78 29.83 -3.58
C LYS A 783 -22.80 29.54 -5.08
N THR A 784 -21.98 30.22 -5.88
CA THR A 784 -21.88 30.03 -7.34
C THR A 784 -21.41 28.63 -7.70
N TYR A 785 -20.38 28.16 -7.02
CA TYR A 785 -19.76 26.82 -7.25
C TYR A 785 -20.25 25.75 -6.25
N LYS A 786 -21.50 25.85 -5.79
CA LYS A 786 -22.01 24.96 -4.74
C LYS A 786 -21.92 23.48 -5.13
N ALA A 787 -22.22 23.15 -6.39
CA ALA A 787 -22.19 21.78 -6.90
C ALA A 787 -20.76 21.18 -6.84
N GLU A 788 -19.76 21.96 -7.24
CA GLU A 788 -18.35 21.61 -7.24
C GLU A 788 -17.81 21.47 -5.81
N VAL A 789 -18.18 22.39 -4.92
CA VAL A 789 -17.81 22.34 -3.50
C VAL A 789 -18.40 21.12 -2.81
N ASP A 790 -19.65 20.78 -3.09
CA ASP A 790 -20.31 19.59 -2.53
C ASP A 790 -19.72 18.29 -3.13
N SER A 791 -19.31 18.32 -4.41
CA SER A 791 -18.57 17.21 -5.05
C SER A 791 -17.21 17.02 -4.38
N LEU A 792 -16.43 18.08 -4.20
CA LEU A 792 -15.13 18.01 -3.51
C LEU A 792 -15.25 17.52 -2.06
N LYS A 793 -16.29 17.95 -1.33
CA LYS A 793 -16.55 17.45 0.04
C LYS A 793 -16.89 15.97 0.05
N ARG A 794 -17.69 15.48 -0.91
CA ARG A 794 -17.99 14.03 -1.06
C ARG A 794 -16.71 13.25 -1.32
N LYS A 795 -15.94 13.65 -2.33
CA LYS A 795 -14.65 13.04 -2.65
C LYS A 795 -13.69 13.03 -1.45
N LEU A 796 -13.66 14.11 -0.66
CA LEU A 796 -12.87 14.18 0.56
C LEU A 796 -13.35 13.17 1.62
N ASN A 797 -14.66 13.05 1.83
CA ASN A 797 -15.20 12.06 2.75
C ASN A 797 -14.87 10.63 2.30
N ASP A 798 -14.99 10.36 0.99
CA ASP A 798 -14.65 9.06 0.42
C ASP A 798 -13.15 8.75 0.58
N ALA A 799 -12.29 9.74 0.34
CA ALA A 799 -10.85 9.59 0.50
C ALA A 799 -10.40 9.39 1.97
N LEU A 800 -11.10 10.01 2.93
CA LEU A 800 -10.69 9.96 4.33
C LEU A 800 -11.16 8.68 5.04
N LEU A 801 -12.44 8.32 4.94
CA LEU A 801 -13.03 7.37 5.89
C LEU A 801 -14.16 6.49 5.33
N ASN A 802 -14.58 6.67 4.07
CA ASN A 802 -15.68 5.88 3.50
C ASN A 802 -15.24 4.56 2.85
N ALA A 803 -13.95 4.21 2.95
CA ALA A 803 -13.51 2.89 2.51
C ALA A 803 -14.17 1.80 3.38
N PRO A 804 -14.69 0.71 2.80
CA PRO A 804 -15.39 -0.34 3.54
C PRO A 804 -14.56 -0.90 4.70
N ARG A 805 -13.29 -1.13 4.49
CA ARG A 805 -12.35 -1.64 5.52
C ARG A 805 -12.18 -0.68 6.68
N GLU A 806 -12.06 0.61 6.41
CA GLU A 806 -11.97 1.63 7.47
C GLU A 806 -13.29 1.72 8.25
N ARG A 807 -14.46 1.66 7.57
CA ARG A 807 -15.76 1.62 8.25
C ARG A 807 -15.91 0.39 9.13
N ALA A 808 -15.54 -0.80 8.61
CA ALA A 808 -15.59 -2.03 9.38
C ALA A 808 -14.68 -1.97 10.63
N ALA A 809 -13.45 -1.44 10.49
CA ALA A 809 -12.53 -1.24 11.61
C ALA A 809 -13.11 -0.25 12.65
N GLN A 810 -13.70 0.86 12.21
CA GLN A 810 -14.34 1.85 13.08
C GLN A 810 -15.57 1.26 13.82
N LEU A 811 -16.42 0.50 13.14
CA LEU A 811 -17.55 -0.19 13.73
C LEU A 811 -17.11 -1.18 14.83
N LYS A 812 -16.14 -2.05 14.52
CA LYS A 812 -15.59 -3.01 15.48
C LYS A 812 -14.94 -2.31 16.70
N ALA A 813 -14.18 -1.24 16.47
CA ALA A 813 -13.53 -0.49 17.53
C ALA A 813 -14.54 0.20 18.46
N ASN A 814 -15.58 0.83 17.90
CA ASN A 814 -16.65 1.45 18.68
C ASN A 814 -17.46 0.42 19.48
N ALA A 815 -17.77 -0.74 18.88
CA ALA A 815 -18.47 -1.84 19.56
C ALA A 815 -17.64 -2.42 20.72
N GLU A 816 -16.31 -2.49 20.58
CA GLU A 816 -15.43 -2.95 21.68
C GLU A 816 -15.40 -1.96 22.85
N VAL A 817 -15.32 -0.66 22.57
CA VAL A 817 -15.41 0.37 23.61
C VAL A 817 -16.72 0.26 24.35
N GLU A 818 -17.83 0.09 23.64
CA GLU A 818 -19.16 -0.04 24.24
C GLU A 818 -19.29 -1.31 25.08
N ARG A 819 -18.76 -2.46 24.63
CA ARG A 819 -18.73 -3.70 25.41
C ARG A 819 -17.96 -3.53 26.73
N LYS A 820 -16.80 -2.87 26.69
CA LYS A 820 -16.02 -2.61 27.92
C LYS A 820 -16.75 -1.67 28.89
N ILE A 821 -17.46 -0.66 28.38
CA ILE A 821 -18.30 0.21 29.24
C ILE A 821 -19.39 -0.62 29.92
N ARG A 822 -20.08 -1.49 29.17
CA ARG A 822 -21.12 -2.35 29.71
C ARG A 822 -20.58 -3.32 30.78
N SER A 823 -19.44 -3.96 30.53
CA SER A 823 -18.78 -4.85 31.50
C SER A 823 -18.47 -4.13 32.82
N VAL A 824 -17.93 -2.90 32.78
CA VAL A 824 -17.67 -2.11 33.99
C VAL A 824 -18.98 -1.77 34.74
N MET A 825 -20.06 -1.49 34.00
CA MET A 825 -21.37 -1.22 34.61
C MET A 825 -21.99 -2.49 35.27
N GLU A 826 -21.82 -3.65 34.63
CA GLU A 826 -22.24 -4.94 35.14
C GLU A 826 -21.49 -5.34 36.41
N GLU A 827 -20.19 -5.09 36.45
CA GLU A 827 -19.31 -5.31 37.60
C GLU A 827 -19.59 -4.33 38.77
N ASN A 828 -20.18 -3.16 38.46
CA ASN A 828 -20.47 -2.12 39.48
C ASN A 828 -21.93 -1.64 39.36
N PRO A 829 -22.90 -2.41 39.89
CA PRO A 829 -24.30 -2.05 39.84
C PRO A 829 -24.59 -0.67 40.47
N GLY A 830 -25.20 0.23 39.70
CA GLY A 830 -25.49 1.61 40.08
C GLY A 830 -24.51 2.66 39.51
N MET A 831 -23.40 2.23 38.88
CA MET A 831 -22.49 3.14 38.19
C MET A 831 -23.12 3.64 36.88
N SER A 832 -23.12 4.95 36.68
CA SER A 832 -23.60 5.53 35.42
C SER A 832 -22.66 5.21 34.26
N ARG A 833 -23.19 5.17 33.00
CA ARG A 833 -22.39 4.97 31.80
C ARG A 833 -21.23 6.01 31.66
N LYS A 834 -21.46 7.24 32.14
CA LYS A 834 -20.45 8.32 32.10
C LYS A 834 -19.29 8.05 33.06
N GLU A 835 -19.55 7.47 34.22
CA GLU A 835 -18.54 7.05 35.20
C GLU A 835 -17.79 5.83 34.73
N ALA A 836 -18.47 4.81 34.24
CA ALA A 836 -17.86 3.64 33.63
C ALA A 836 -16.95 4.00 32.44
N ALA A 837 -17.38 4.94 31.58
CA ALA A 837 -16.54 5.45 30.48
C ALA A 837 -15.28 6.15 30.98
N LYS A 838 -15.29 6.87 32.10
CA LYS A 838 -14.10 7.48 32.69
C LYS A 838 -13.08 6.43 33.16
N THR A 839 -13.56 5.30 33.66
CA THR A 839 -12.69 4.21 34.16
C THR A 839 -11.88 3.54 33.07
N ILE A 840 -12.46 3.38 31.88
CA ILE A 840 -11.80 2.65 30.77
C ILE A 840 -11.00 3.53 29.80
N ASP A 841 -11.03 4.84 29.91
CA ASP A 841 -10.47 5.79 28.92
C ASP A 841 -10.90 5.40 27.48
N PRO A 842 -12.14 5.75 27.05
CA PRO A 842 -12.68 5.33 25.76
C PRO A 842 -11.82 5.75 24.54
N LYS A 843 -11.12 6.89 24.67
CA LYS A 843 -10.26 7.41 23.61
C LYS A 843 -9.04 6.50 23.39
N LYS A 844 -8.33 6.15 24.47
CA LYS A 844 -7.15 5.28 24.43
C LYS A 844 -7.55 3.86 24.02
N THR A 845 -8.61 3.32 24.63
CA THR A 845 -9.16 2.00 24.31
C THR A 845 -9.60 1.92 22.85
N GLY A 846 -10.32 2.92 22.36
CA GLY A 846 -10.77 2.98 20.98
C GLY A 846 -9.62 3.09 19.98
N GLN A 847 -8.58 3.87 20.26
CA GLN A 847 -7.41 3.98 19.39
C GLN A 847 -6.63 2.67 19.29
N GLN A 848 -6.46 1.96 20.42
CA GLN A 848 -5.80 0.65 20.44
C GLN A 848 -6.63 -0.40 19.68
N ALA A 849 -7.93 -0.44 19.89
CA ALA A 849 -8.85 -1.32 19.19
C ALA A 849 -8.85 -1.03 17.68
N LEU A 850 -8.93 0.24 17.29
CA LEU A 850 -8.92 0.65 15.89
C LEU A 850 -7.61 0.27 15.19
N SER A 851 -6.47 0.46 15.84
CA SER A 851 -5.17 0.04 15.27
C SER A 851 -5.14 -1.46 14.98
N ARG A 852 -5.64 -2.28 15.93
CA ARG A 852 -5.73 -3.73 15.77
C ARG A 852 -6.69 -4.11 14.65
N TYR A 853 -7.91 -3.55 14.65
CA TYR A 853 -8.90 -3.87 13.62
C TYR A 853 -8.52 -3.39 12.22
N ARG A 854 -7.80 -2.27 12.08
CA ARG A 854 -7.23 -1.85 10.79
C ARG A 854 -6.23 -2.87 10.24
N THR A 855 -5.44 -3.48 11.11
CA THR A 855 -4.52 -4.57 10.72
C THR A 855 -5.29 -5.82 10.32
N GLU A 856 -6.33 -6.17 11.08
CA GLU A 856 -7.18 -7.34 10.83
C GLU A 856 -7.93 -7.25 9.51
N VAL A 857 -8.53 -6.09 9.19
CA VAL A 857 -9.27 -5.90 7.92
C VAL A 857 -8.38 -5.54 6.71
N GLY A 858 -7.09 -5.39 6.92
CA GLY A 858 -6.14 -4.93 5.91
C GLY A 858 -6.22 -3.42 5.63
N SER A 859 -5.08 -2.74 5.59
CA SER A 859 -5.06 -1.31 5.27
C SER A 859 -5.18 -1.10 3.76
N ILE A 860 -6.09 -0.22 3.33
CA ILE A 860 -6.16 0.22 1.93
C ILE A 860 -5.06 1.25 1.70
N SER A 861 -4.29 1.10 0.63
CA SER A 861 -3.27 2.06 0.22
C SER A 861 -3.86 3.46 0.03
N ARG A 862 -3.17 4.48 0.56
CA ARG A 862 -3.57 5.88 0.38
C ARG A 862 -3.57 6.30 -1.10
N LYS A 863 -2.76 5.65 -1.93
CA LYS A 863 -2.63 5.90 -3.36
C LYS A 863 -3.92 5.58 -4.14
N ASP A 864 -4.65 4.55 -3.72
CA ASP A 864 -5.88 4.12 -4.38
C ASP A 864 -7.11 4.99 -4.04
N ARG A 865 -6.95 5.91 -3.07
CA ARG A 865 -7.99 6.82 -2.59
C ARG A 865 -7.75 8.28 -2.96
N SER A 866 -6.84 8.56 -3.89
CA SER A 866 -6.52 9.94 -4.26
C SER A 866 -7.70 10.64 -4.93
N ILE A 867 -7.94 11.89 -4.51
CA ILE A 867 -8.99 12.74 -5.08
C ILE A 867 -8.55 13.19 -6.48
N LYS A 868 -9.40 12.94 -7.47
CA LYS A 868 -9.23 13.51 -8.82
C LYS A 868 -10.06 14.80 -8.92
N ILE A 869 -9.37 15.94 -9.01
CA ILE A 869 -9.99 17.27 -9.15
C ILE A 869 -10.34 17.48 -10.63
N THR A 870 -11.59 17.84 -10.93
CA THR A 870 -12.03 18.22 -12.28
C THR A 870 -11.70 19.68 -12.60
N ASP A 871 -11.84 20.11 -13.88
CA ASP A 871 -11.55 21.48 -14.27
C ASP A 871 -12.53 22.49 -13.63
N SER A 872 -13.81 22.13 -13.49
CA SER A 872 -14.81 22.95 -12.80
C SER A 872 -14.54 23.05 -11.29
N GLU A 873 -14.14 21.95 -10.65
CA GLU A 873 -13.71 21.95 -9.25
C GLU A 873 -12.45 22.78 -9.03
N TRP A 874 -11.52 22.75 -9.99
CA TRP A 874 -10.32 23.60 -9.93
C TRP A 874 -10.67 25.09 -10.06
N ALA A 875 -11.59 25.45 -10.95
CA ALA A 875 -12.11 26.83 -11.04
C ALA A 875 -12.75 27.29 -9.72
N ALA A 876 -13.51 26.42 -9.06
CA ALA A 876 -14.07 26.69 -7.74
C ALA A 876 -12.98 26.94 -6.67
N ILE A 877 -11.90 26.17 -6.70
CA ILE A 877 -10.74 26.36 -5.80
C ILE A 877 -10.07 27.70 -6.07
N GLN A 878 -9.83 28.05 -7.34
CA GLN A 878 -9.20 29.32 -7.72
C GLN A 878 -10.04 30.52 -7.34
N ALA A 879 -11.37 30.42 -7.42
CA ALA A 879 -12.31 31.44 -7.02
C ALA A 879 -12.46 31.62 -5.50
N GLY A 880 -11.79 30.81 -4.68
CA GLY A 880 -11.91 30.86 -3.23
C GLY A 880 -13.21 30.27 -2.68
N ALA A 881 -13.92 29.42 -3.45
CA ALA A 881 -15.17 28.80 -3.04
C ALA A 881 -15.02 27.79 -1.90
N VAL A 882 -13.81 27.27 -1.65
CA VAL A 882 -13.50 26.26 -0.63
C VAL A 882 -12.72 26.88 0.52
N SER A 883 -13.15 26.65 1.77
CA SER A 883 -12.43 27.15 2.94
C SER A 883 -11.05 26.50 3.08
N GLU A 884 -10.07 27.24 3.61
CA GLU A 884 -8.67 26.82 3.74
C GLU A 884 -8.51 25.45 4.44
N ASN A 885 -9.26 25.22 5.51
CA ASN A 885 -9.23 23.94 6.24
C ASN A 885 -9.71 22.73 5.42
N ILE A 886 -10.73 22.94 4.60
CA ILE A 886 -11.26 21.87 3.74
C ILE A 886 -10.31 21.68 2.55
N LEU A 887 -9.83 22.77 1.98
CA LEU A 887 -8.91 22.74 0.84
C LEU A 887 -7.59 22.03 1.21
N THR A 888 -6.98 22.35 2.34
CA THR A 888 -5.79 21.66 2.82
C THR A 888 -6.00 20.14 2.91
N LYS A 889 -7.16 19.69 3.40
CA LYS A 889 -7.49 18.28 3.46
C LYS A 889 -7.68 17.65 2.08
N ILE A 890 -8.31 18.36 1.14
CA ILE A 890 -8.47 17.92 -0.25
C ILE A 890 -7.09 17.78 -0.89
N LEU A 891 -6.22 18.80 -0.78
CA LEU A 891 -4.87 18.78 -1.34
C LEU A 891 -4.03 17.62 -0.77
N ASN A 892 -4.13 17.35 0.54
CA ASN A 892 -3.47 16.23 1.19
C ASN A 892 -3.91 14.83 0.68
N ASN A 893 -5.07 14.75 0.06
CA ASN A 893 -5.64 13.50 -0.48
C ASN A 893 -5.77 13.53 -2.02
N THR A 894 -5.13 14.48 -2.68
CA THR A 894 -5.08 14.59 -4.15
C THR A 894 -3.74 14.04 -4.66
N ASP A 895 -3.73 13.54 -5.89
CA ASP A 895 -2.51 13.13 -6.57
C ASP A 895 -1.57 14.35 -6.78
N PRO A 896 -0.33 14.31 -6.26
CA PRO A 896 0.57 15.46 -6.30
C PRO A 896 0.90 15.94 -7.72
N ASP A 897 1.12 15.02 -8.66
CA ASP A 897 1.55 15.37 -10.01
C ASP A 897 0.43 16.02 -10.80
N SER A 898 -0.79 15.49 -10.69
CA SER A 898 -2.00 16.10 -11.27
C SER A 898 -2.27 17.51 -10.71
N LEU A 899 -2.05 17.69 -9.40
CA LEU A 899 -2.23 19.00 -8.75
C LEU A 899 -1.18 20.01 -9.20
N ARG A 900 0.07 19.58 -9.32
CA ARG A 900 1.17 20.41 -9.85
C ARG A 900 0.89 20.90 -11.26
N GLN A 901 0.51 20.00 -12.16
CA GLN A 901 0.16 20.35 -13.55
C GLN A 901 -0.93 21.41 -13.62
N ARG A 902 -1.95 21.31 -12.74
CA ARG A 902 -3.05 22.29 -12.70
C ARG A 902 -2.64 23.66 -12.16
N ALA A 903 -1.68 23.70 -11.25
CA ALA A 903 -1.22 24.92 -10.61
C ALA A 903 -0.09 25.63 -11.37
N MET A 904 0.51 24.98 -12.36
CA MET A 904 1.55 25.60 -13.20
C MET A 904 0.98 26.59 -14.21
N PRO A 905 1.71 27.69 -14.53
CA PRO A 905 1.35 28.59 -15.63
C PRO A 905 1.29 27.82 -16.95
N LYS A 906 0.29 28.10 -17.76
CA LYS A 906 0.05 27.41 -19.05
C LYS A 906 1.10 27.67 -20.16
N ALA A 907 2.23 28.34 -19.89
CA ALA A 907 3.27 28.55 -20.86
C ALA A 907 4.64 28.77 -20.22
N SER A 908 5.50 27.76 -20.20
CA SER A 908 6.89 27.92 -20.67
C SER A 908 7.40 26.54 -21.07
N SER A 909 7.62 26.37 -22.37
CA SER A 909 8.28 25.20 -22.96
C SER A 909 9.80 25.18 -22.69
N SER A 910 10.33 26.18 -21.97
CA SER A 910 11.76 26.28 -21.66
C SER A 910 12.04 25.86 -20.23
N LEU A 911 13.05 25.00 -20.09
CA LEU A 911 13.56 24.60 -18.79
C LEU A 911 14.30 25.78 -18.12
N SER A 912 14.18 25.89 -16.80
CA SER A 912 14.94 26.88 -16.04
C SER A 912 16.46 26.61 -16.13
N THR A 913 17.27 27.64 -15.93
CA THR A 913 18.75 27.51 -15.92
C THR A 913 19.20 26.46 -14.90
N ALA A 914 18.54 26.37 -13.74
CA ALA A 914 18.82 25.36 -12.73
C ALA A 914 18.51 23.94 -13.23
N GLN A 915 17.39 23.73 -13.91
CA GLN A 915 17.03 22.44 -14.54
C GLN A 915 18.03 22.04 -15.62
N VAL A 916 18.43 22.97 -16.48
CA VAL A 916 19.45 22.75 -17.51
C VAL A 916 20.80 22.35 -16.89
N ASN A 917 21.21 23.03 -15.82
CA ASN A 917 22.42 22.70 -15.07
C ASN A 917 22.32 21.28 -14.45
N THR A 918 21.17 20.90 -13.93
CA THR A 918 20.95 19.53 -13.43
C THR A 918 21.03 18.51 -14.54
N ILE A 919 20.42 18.74 -15.69
CA ILE A 919 20.56 17.88 -16.89
C ILE A 919 22.03 17.66 -17.25
N LYS A 920 22.80 18.76 -17.33
CA LYS A 920 24.25 18.72 -17.64
C LYS A 920 25.03 17.94 -16.56
N ALA A 921 24.76 18.19 -15.28
CA ALA A 921 25.41 17.50 -14.16
C ALA A 921 25.10 16.01 -14.14
N MET A 922 23.85 15.62 -14.37
CA MET A 922 23.46 14.21 -14.48
C MET A 922 24.13 13.55 -15.68
N ARG A 923 24.16 14.22 -16.83
CA ARG A 923 24.84 13.67 -18.02
C ARG A 923 26.34 13.49 -17.78
N ALA A 924 26.99 14.46 -17.15
CA ALA A 924 28.38 14.37 -16.74
C ALA A 924 28.60 13.26 -15.67
N SER A 925 27.54 12.83 -15.04
CA SER A 925 27.51 11.74 -14.05
C SER A 925 27.13 10.38 -14.64
N ASN A 926 27.12 10.28 -15.99
CA ASN A 926 26.84 9.07 -16.78
C ASN A 926 25.38 8.56 -16.73
N TYR A 927 24.42 9.40 -16.34
CA TYR A 927 23.01 9.04 -16.51
C TYR A 927 22.63 8.99 -17.99
N THR A 928 21.77 8.04 -18.35
CA THR A 928 21.25 7.96 -19.72
C THR A 928 20.24 9.08 -20.00
N LEU A 929 20.00 9.40 -21.26
CA LEU A 929 18.98 10.40 -21.64
C LEU A 929 17.60 10.02 -21.12
N ALA A 930 17.26 8.72 -21.07
CA ALA A 930 15.99 8.24 -20.55
C ALA A 930 15.87 8.44 -19.03
N GLU A 931 16.92 8.18 -18.26
CA GLU A 931 16.93 8.42 -16.80
C GLU A 931 16.82 9.92 -16.49
N ILE A 932 17.54 10.76 -17.22
CA ILE A 932 17.47 12.21 -17.08
C ILE A 932 16.06 12.70 -17.42
N ALA A 933 15.49 12.25 -18.54
CA ALA A 933 14.15 12.62 -18.98
C ALA A 933 13.08 12.23 -17.96
N ASN A 934 13.15 11.01 -17.43
CA ASN A 934 12.23 10.53 -16.39
C ASN A 934 12.36 11.35 -15.10
N LYS A 935 13.60 11.62 -14.67
CA LYS A 935 13.88 12.43 -13.46
C LYS A 935 13.38 13.86 -13.59
N MET A 936 13.53 14.44 -14.78
CA MET A 936 13.14 15.83 -15.06
C MET A 936 11.67 15.98 -15.45
N GLY A 937 10.95 14.87 -15.69
CA GLY A 937 9.56 14.89 -16.16
C GLY A 937 9.38 15.47 -17.55
N VAL A 938 10.38 15.32 -18.42
CA VAL A 938 10.38 15.86 -19.80
C VAL A 938 10.70 14.78 -20.83
N PRO A 939 10.32 14.94 -22.10
CA PRO A 939 10.69 14.02 -23.16
C PRO A 939 12.21 13.90 -23.34
N THR A 940 12.71 12.72 -23.75
CA THR A 940 14.13 12.50 -24.05
C THR A 940 14.67 13.42 -25.14
N SER A 941 13.82 13.81 -26.09
CA SER A 941 14.15 14.82 -27.12
C SER A 941 14.47 16.18 -26.51
N THR A 942 13.72 16.62 -25.52
CA THR A 942 13.98 17.87 -24.78
C THR A 942 15.34 17.83 -24.10
N VAL A 943 15.64 16.75 -23.39
CA VAL A 943 16.97 16.57 -22.75
C VAL A 943 18.10 16.59 -23.78
N SER A 944 17.90 15.92 -24.91
CA SER A 944 18.89 15.89 -26.02
C SER A 944 19.15 17.28 -26.57
N ASN A 945 18.12 18.09 -26.82
CA ASN A 945 18.24 19.44 -27.37
C ASN A 945 19.00 20.37 -26.42
N TYR A 946 18.69 20.37 -25.13
CA TYR A 946 19.41 21.15 -24.13
C TYR A 946 20.88 20.72 -23.94
N LEU A 947 21.21 19.48 -24.15
CA LEU A 947 22.59 18.98 -24.10
C LEU A 947 23.36 19.34 -25.36
N LYS A 948 22.71 19.48 -26.51
CA LYS A 948 23.31 19.94 -27.76
C LYS A 948 23.45 21.46 -27.86
N GLY A 949 22.79 22.21 -27.01
CA GLY A 949 22.79 23.67 -27.02
C GLY A 949 21.87 24.26 -28.07
N GLU A 950 20.88 23.52 -28.55
CA GLU A 950 19.96 23.92 -29.63
C GLU A 950 18.68 24.65 -29.11
N ASN A 951 18.66 25.10 -27.82
CA ASN A 951 17.56 25.92 -27.26
C ASN A 951 18.09 27.16 -26.57
#